data_55c0bd0091d2e22dd9e49ab540ce5077
#
_entry.id   55c0bd0091d2e22dd9e49ab540ce5077
#
_cell.length_a   1.000
_cell.length_b   1.000
_cell.length_c   1.000
_cell.angle_alpha   90.00
_cell.angle_beta   90.00
_cell.angle_gamma   90.00
#
_symmetry.space_group_name_H-M   'P 1'
#
loop_
_entity.id
_entity.type
_entity.pdbx_description
1 polymer ?
#
loop_
_entity_poly.entity_id
_entity_poly.type
_entity_poly.pdbx_seq_one_letter_code
_entity_poly.pdbx_strand_id
1 'polypeptide(L)'
;MKISSQLQRVCSKGLTLIILTISALLITNVPIQAQNSSIPSPESILGFKVGADFKLASYEESLDYFQKLEASSDLIELQYAGKTSEDRSWYYAVISSKENLANIKRYKEISQLLAHPEKLSVAQAKALAQEGKPIVHIDGGLHATEVAGAQHTLSLAHYLLTHTEDKKVKDILDNVILLLWPSLNPDGQDIVVNWYKEHVGTPYEAAPIPWLYQKYIGHDNNRDAYMVNMIESRNITRIWREWEPNIIHVHHQSSPFPTRIWLPPFAEPVATRTPPLVAREVNMIGMAIAQELETQGLAGAVHMGKGFDAWYPGYIDYLPVLQNIPAYWTETALYRYATPYFYTLKDFPTDRKGFRLESLYSSPWKGGWWRLSDAVTYMQTASIAVLDYAAKYSEVLLFNKFQAGKQTIEKYKKEPPFAYFIPQKQTDPARPVELLKRLAFNGIRITQLKAQVTFNNISYPKGTWVIPMDQEFGELARQILEIQSYPDLREYPGGPPEQPYDAAGWTLPFQFELNVIAAASPLTEEVRSALVDVQGEAVDWRMTSKEDVSKVDFAPGAGFNTNNVAAGIHPLPGILKGSGPHLLLDPKENNIFRIMNEAWEQQLNVKYAENKYLISGASKTQINQWINDYAVNGLMTTSGAGVSLKPRIGLYRPWRASMDMGWTRWILDQFGTNYTSLRNEDFIAGHLQDRFDVILMASERPHTIEDGYPKGQVPPRYEGGLGAQGIRNLDQFVSQGGTLVCMNQSSNFAIEKLFLPVENKVAQLKRKDFFTGGSLMHVSINNTHPVMAGMPKNAHVFVSNSPVFNTLKGFEGEALAKYQPKGSPLASGYLLGSEYMNDYAAALDVHHGAGHVILLGFQPQWRGQPMGTFRILFNALLFNQNVAKAHPINTSFWSSPQSIASEKE
;
A
#
# COMPACT_ATOMS: atom_id res chain seq x y z
N MET A 1 91.32 7.53 -34.26
CA MET A 1 89.98 8.05 -34.50
C MET A 1 88.88 7.02 -34.18
N LYS A 2 88.91 6.43 -32.95
CA LYS A 2 87.96 5.44 -32.47
C LYS A 2 87.74 5.55 -30.92
N ILE A 3 88.06 6.65 -30.30
CA ILE A 3 87.86 6.87 -28.81
C ILE A 3 86.82 7.91 -28.49
N SER A 4 86.33 8.69 -29.47
CA SER A 4 85.35 9.77 -29.21
C SER A 4 83.84 9.34 -29.24
N SER A 5 83.55 8.15 -29.77
CA SER A 5 82.13 7.73 -29.87
C SER A 5 81.62 6.92 -28.65
N GLN A 6 82.48 6.45 -27.77
CA GLN A 6 82.07 5.75 -26.54
C GLN A 6 81.80 6.64 -25.40
N LEU A 7 82.50 7.81 -25.28
CA LEU A 7 82.26 8.81 -24.22
C LEU A 7 80.92 9.57 -24.39
N GLN A 8 80.51 9.80 -25.66
CA GLN A 8 79.19 10.40 -25.92
C GLN A 8 78.01 9.49 -25.60
N ARG A 9 78.14 8.15 -25.71
CA ARG A 9 77.09 7.19 -25.32
C ARG A 9 76.94 7.00 -23.81
N VAL A 10 78.06 7.15 -23.03
CA VAL A 10 78.01 7.01 -21.59
C VAL A 10 77.41 8.29 -20.92
N CYS A 11 77.75 9.47 -21.47
CA CYS A 11 77.21 10.74 -20.99
C CYS A 11 75.70 10.93 -21.27
N SER A 12 75.20 10.38 -22.48
CA SER A 12 73.77 10.50 -22.79
C SER A 12 72.90 9.55 -21.98
N LYS A 13 73.41 8.38 -21.62
CA LYS A 13 72.67 7.44 -20.76
C LYS A 13 72.66 7.85 -19.29
N GLY A 14 73.74 8.48 -18.78
CA GLY A 14 73.80 9.05 -17.41
C GLY A 14 72.88 10.22 -17.27
N LEU A 15 72.80 11.12 -18.25
CA LEU A 15 71.91 12.30 -18.19
C LEU A 15 70.44 11.92 -18.32
N THR A 16 70.08 10.91 -19.13
CA THR A 16 68.70 10.41 -19.27
C THR A 16 68.23 9.68 -18.01
N LEU A 17 69.11 8.98 -17.31
CA LEU A 17 68.77 8.32 -16.03
C LEU A 17 68.63 9.30 -14.89
N ILE A 18 69.44 10.39 -14.86
CA ILE A 18 69.28 11.46 -13.85
C ILE A 18 68.03 12.29 -14.10
N ILE A 19 67.67 12.55 -15.36
CA ILE A 19 66.43 13.26 -15.69
C ILE A 19 65.18 12.40 -15.37
N LEU A 20 65.21 11.08 -15.56
CA LEU A 20 64.14 10.15 -15.19
C LEU A 20 64.06 9.97 -13.68
N THR A 21 65.15 9.97 -12.90
CA THR A 21 65.13 9.90 -11.44
C THR A 21 64.67 11.22 -10.81
N ILE A 22 65.05 12.35 -11.38
CA ILE A 22 64.55 13.66 -10.91
C ILE A 22 63.07 13.85 -11.28
N SER A 23 62.63 13.38 -12.44
CA SER A 23 61.16 13.38 -12.79
C SER A 23 60.37 12.42 -11.92
N ALA A 24 60.92 11.27 -11.50
CA ALA A 24 60.26 10.35 -10.59
C ALA A 24 60.22 10.88 -9.14
N LEU A 25 61.25 11.61 -8.70
CA LEU A 25 61.26 12.26 -7.40
C LEU A 25 60.43 13.56 -7.32
N LEU A 26 60.18 14.21 -8.47
CA LEU A 26 59.25 15.37 -8.53
C LEU A 26 57.77 14.92 -8.65
N ILE A 27 57.46 13.69 -9.07
CA ILE A 27 56.12 13.16 -9.08
C ILE A 27 55.72 12.62 -7.69
N THR A 28 56.65 12.30 -6.81
CA THR A 28 56.37 11.81 -5.45
C THR A 28 56.22 12.91 -4.38
N ASN A 29 56.35 14.18 -4.73
CA ASN A 29 56.18 15.33 -3.84
C ASN A 29 55.17 16.36 -4.37
N VAL A 30 54.17 15.94 -5.15
CA VAL A 30 52.91 16.66 -5.18
C VAL A 30 52.25 16.34 -3.83
N PRO A 31 52.12 17.26 -2.90
CA PRO A 31 51.21 17.04 -1.80
C PRO A 31 49.88 16.78 -2.50
N ILE A 32 49.32 15.60 -2.29
CA ILE A 32 47.89 15.45 -2.38
C ILE A 32 47.40 16.43 -1.32
N GLN A 33 47.22 17.69 -1.70
CA GLN A 33 46.27 18.53 -1.03
C GLN A 33 45.00 17.70 -1.10
N ALA A 34 44.67 17.09 0.03
CA ALA A 34 43.27 16.73 0.25
C ALA A 34 42.55 18.03 -0.09
N GLN A 35 41.88 18.06 -1.23
CA GLN A 35 40.91 19.06 -1.54
C GLN A 35 39.99 19.02 -0.34
N ASN A 36 40.13 19.99 0.59
CA ASN A 36 39.05 20.35 1.47
C ASN A 36 37.95 20.86 0.54
N SER A 37 37.27 19.96 -0.17
CA SER A 37 36.08 20.30 -0.91
C SER A 37 35.10 20.66 0.19
N SER A 38 34.84 21.93 0.38
CA SER A 38 33.80 22.41 1.27
C SER A 38 32.50 21.70 0.84
N ILE A 39 31.83 21.07 1.79
CA ILE A 39 30.54 20.40 1.54
C ILE A 39 29.61 21.41 0.87
N PRO A 40 29.08 21.13 -0.34
CA PRO A 40 28.27 22.08 -1.09
C PRO A 40 26.95 22.35 -0.37
N SER A 41 26.57 23.62 -0.26
CA SER A 41 25.26 23.97 0.25
C SER A 41 24.17 23.57 -0.75
N PRO A 42 22.92 23.23 -0.33
CA PRO A 42 21.83 22.97 -1.25
C PRO A 42 21.63 24.12 -2.24
N GLU A 43 21.71 25.38 -1.76
CA GLU A 43 21.56 26.58 -2.59
C GLU A 43 22.60 26.65 -3.73
N SER A 44 23.81 26.22 -3.48
CA SER A 44 24.91 26.26 -4.47
C SER A 44 24.68 25.29 -5.64
N ILE A 45 23.89 24.23 -5.42
CA ILE A 45 23.58 23.21 -6.43
C ILE A 45 22.21 23.46 -7.06
N LEU A 46 21.20 23.77 -6.24
CA LEU A 46 19.82 23.96 -6.71
C LEU A 46 19.59 25.34 -7.33
N GLY A 47 20.44 26.36 -7.02
CA GLY A 47 20.26 27.72 -7.42
C GLY A 47 19.19 28.50 -6.61
N PHE A 48 18.68 27.90 -5.54
CA PHE A 48 17.72 28.52 -4.62
C PHE A 48 17.83 27.89 -3.23
N LYS A 49 17.42 28.62 -2.19
CA LYS A 49 17.39 28.13 -0.81
C LYS A 49 16.28 27.07 -0.66
N VAL A 50 16.58 26.00 0.06
CA VAL A 50 15.55 25.04 0.45
C VAL A 50 14.44 25.75 1.22
N GLY A 51 13.18 25.48 0.84
CA GLY A 51 12.03 26.16 1.42
C GLY A 51 11.73 27.56 0.87
N ALA A 52 12.46 28.04 -0.14
CA ALA A 52 12.16 29.31 -0.76
C ALA A 52 10.75 29.31 -1.38
N ASP A 53 10.04 30.43 -1.24
CA ASP A 53 8.72 30.61 -1.83
C ASP A 53 8.78 30.34 -3.34
N PHE A 54 7.79 29.62 -3.84
CA PHE A 54 7.60 29.27 -5.26
C PHE A 54 8.70 28.40 -5.87
N LYS A 55 9.53 27.73 -5.02
CA LYS A 55 10.62 26.87 -5.47
C LYS A 55 10.50 25.47 -4.86
N LEU A 56 10.68 24.46 -5.69
CA LEU A 56 10.71 23.05 -5.29
C LEU A 56 11.84 22.33 -6.02
N ALA A 57 12.61 21.53 -5.30
CA ALA A 57 13.55 20.59 -5.86
C ALA A 57 12.80 19.29 -6.29
N SER A 58 13.09 18.83 -7.51
CA SER A 58 12.65 17.52 -8.00
C SER A 58 13.45 16.39 -7.35
N TYR A 59 13.02 15.13 -7.57
CA TYR A 59 13.80 13.99 -7.12
C TYR A 59 15.17 13.92 -7.83
N GLU A 60 15.21 14.21 -9.12
CA GLU A 60 16.48 14.22 -9.88
C GLU A 60 17.45 15.28 -9.33
N GLU A 61 16.96 16.50 -9.06
CA GLU A 61 17.74 17.58 -8.44
C GLU A 61 18.21 17.19 -7.02
N SER A 62 17.34 16.53 -6.25
CA SER A 62 17.69 16.03 -4.91
C SER A 62 18.75 14.93 -4.98
N LEU A 63 18.63 13.97 -5.88
CA LEU A 63 19.59 12.89 -6.05
C LEU A 63 20.96 13.41 -6.49
N ASP A 64 21.01 14.36 -7.45
CA ASP A 64 22.26 15.01 -7.86
C ASP A 64 22.96 15.69 -6.65
N TYR A 65 22.17 16.35 -5.80
CA TYR A 65 22.71 16.95 -4.58
C TYR A 65 23.28 15.90 -3.61
N PHE A 66 22.56 14.82 -3.34
CA PHE A 66 23.04 13.74 -2.48
C PHE A 66 24.31 13.06 -3.03
N GLN A 67 24.41 12.87 -4.35
CA GLN A 67 25.64 12.35 -4.99
C GLN A 67 26.83 13.30 -4.80
N LYS A 68 26.60 14.62 -4.82
CA LYS A 68 27.66 15.62 -4.53
C LYS A 68 28.04 15.62 -3.04
N LEU A 69 27.09 15.38 -2.14
CA LEU A 69 27.40 15.20 -0.72
C LEU A 69 28.28 13.98 -0.50
N GLU A 70 27.93 12.82 -1.10
CA GLU A 70 28.73 11.60 -1.01
C GLU A 70 30.15 11.80 -1.56
N ALA A 71 30.29 12.51 -2.67
CA ALA A 71 31.58 12.82 -3.25
C ALA A 71 32.43 13.79 -2.40
N SER A 72 31.82 14.53 -1.44
CA SER A 72 32.45 15.59 -0.65
C SER A 72 32.67 15.21 0.82
N SER A 73 32.14 14.09 1.29
CA SER A 73 32.17 13.68 2.70
C SER A 73 32.26 12.17 2.85
N ASP A 74 33.05 11.71 3.82
CA ASP A 74 33.14 10.30 4.22
C ASP A 74 32.18 9.93 5.37
N LEU A 75 31.19 10.79 5.65
CA LEU A 75 30.11 10.58 6.63
C LEU A 75 28.80 10.14 6.00
N ILE A 76 28.76 9.98 4.68
CA ILE A 76 27.57 9.62 3.92
C ILE A 76 27.90 8.62 2.81
N GLU A 77 27.05 7.61 2.65
CA GLU A 77 27.08 6.63 1.55
C GLU A 77 25.69 6.48 0.94
N LEU A 78 25.60 6.50 -0.40
CA LEU A 78 24.36 6.25 -1.10
C LEU A 78 24.15 4.75 -1.36
N GLN A 79 22.99 4.25 -0.99
CA GLN A 79 22.58 2.86 -1.20
C GLN A 79 21.44 2.78 -2.21
N TYR A 80 21.54 1.84 -3.14
CA TYR A 80 20.52 1.59 -4.15
C TYR A 80 19.33 0.82 -3.55
N ALA A 81 18.15 1.41 -3.57
CA ALA A 81 16.92 0.79 -3.03
C ALA A 81 16.21 -0.11 -4.05
N GLY A 82 16.38 0.15 -5.36
CA GLY A 82 15.70 -0.56 -6.42
C GLY A 82 15.16 0.38 -7.50
N LYS A 83 14.20 -0.12 -8.28
CA LYS A 83 13.44 0.67 -9.25
C LYS A 83 12.07 1.03 -8.68
N THR A 84 11.52 2.16 -9.12
CA THR A 84 10.13 2.53 -8.90
C THR A 84 9.21 1.93 -9.95
N SER A 85 7.90 2.12 -9.81
CA SER A 85 6.89 1.68 -10.80
C SER A 85 7.06 2.31 -12.18
N GLU A 86 7.69 3.49 -12.28
CA GLU A 86 8.01 4.16 -13.54
C GLU A 86 9.48 3.94 -13.94
N ASP A 87 10.11 2.86 -13.44
CA ASP A 87 11.48 2.41 -13.76
C ASP A 87 12.59 3.40 -13.36
N ARG A 88 12.32 4.34 -12.44
CA ARG A 88 13.28 5.29 -11.92
C ARG A 88 14.23 4.61 -10.92
N SER A 89 15.52 4.93 -10.94
CA SER A 89 16.48 4.45 -9.95
C SER A 89 16.26 5.15 -8.61
N TRP A 90 16.15 4.37 -7.55
CA TRP A 90 15.81 4.85 -6.23
C TRP A 90 16.96 4.63 -5.24
N TYR A 91 17.27 5.66 -4.44
CA TYR A 91 18.39 5.64 -3.51
C TYR A 91 18.00 6.21 -2.14
N TYR A 92 18.69 5.75 -1.11
CA TYR A 92 18.69 6.33 0.22
C TYR A 92 20.13 6.55 0.69
N ALA A 93 20.34 7.50 1.59
CA ALA A 93 21.65 7.80 2.17
C ALA A 93 21.80 7.11 3.53
N VAL A 94 22.96 6.55 3.79
CA VAL A 94 23.41 6.10 5.12
C VAL A 94 24.37 7.16 5.66
N ILE A 95 23.99 7.82 6.77
CA ILE A 95 24.75 8.90 7.37
C ILE A 95 25.14 8.50 8.79
N SER A 96 26.43 8.55 9.11
CA SER A 96 26.99 8.28 10.43
C SER A 96 28.45 8.72 10.50
N SER A 97 29.11 8.52 11.66
CA SER A 97 30.55 8.73 11.73
C SER A 97 31.29 7.76 10.80
N LYS A 98 32.47 8.15 10.34
CA LYS A 98 33.36 7.33 9.52
C LYS A 98 33.65 5.96 10.14
N GLU A 99 33.83 5.92 11.47
CA GLU A 99 34.05 4.71 12.22
C GLU A 99 32.83 3.78 12.15
N ASN A 100 31.61 4.33 12.31
CA ASN A 100 30.36 3.56 12.21
C ASN A 100 30.15 3.02 10.80
N LEU A 101 30.40 3.80 9.75
CA LEU A 101 30.27 3.35 8.36
C LEU A 101 31.29 2.24 8.04
N ALA A 102 32.50 2.32 8.54
CA ALA A 102 33.51 1.26 8.40
C ALA A 102 33.08 -0.06 9.08
N ASN A 103 32.27 0.00 10.14
CA ASN A 103 31.77 -1.13 10.91
C ASN A 103 30.30 -1.48 10.61
N ILE A 104 29.72 -0.95 9.56
CA ILE A 104 28.29 -1.02 9.26
C ILE A 104 27.74 -2.45 9.21
N LYS A 105 28.51 -3.41 8.71
CA LYS A 105 28.12 -4.83 8.66
C LYS A 105 27.89 -5.40 10.06
N ARG A 106 28.74 -5.02 11.02
CA ARG A 106 28.62 -5.48 12.41
C ARG A 106 27.36 -4.91 13.07
N TYR A 107 27.08 -3.64 12.86
CA TYR A 107 25.87 -3.02 13.43
C TYR A 107 24.58 -3.55 12.82
N LYS A 108 24.58 -3.87 11.53
CA LYS A 108 23.46 -4.60 10.88
C LYS A 108 23.27 -5.97 11.50
N GLU A 109 24.35 -6.73 11.70
CA GLU A 109 24.30 -8.05 12.35
C GLU A 109 23.73 -7.95 13.76
N ILE A 110 24.17 -6.97 14.57
CA ILE A 110 23.65 -6.73 15.91
C ILE A 110 22.15 -6.43 15.88
N SER A 111 21.71 -5.56 14.96
CA SER A 111 20.29 -5.21 14.83
C SER A 111 19.45 -6.44 14.44
N GLN A 112 19.95 -7.27 13.52
CA GLN A 112 19.32 -8.55 13.13
C GLN A 112 19.21 -9.52 14.33
N LEU A 113 20.29 -9.71 15.08
CA LEU A 113 20.29 -10.60 16.24
C LEU A 113 19.29 -10.15 17.31
N LEU A 114 19.21 -8.84 17.57
CA LEU A 114 18.28 -8.28 18.55
C LEU A 114 16.81 -8.31 18.07
N ALA A 115 16.57 -8.18 16.76
CA ALA A 115 15.25 -8.29 16.17
C ALA A 115 14.70 -9.73 16.20
N HIS A 116 15.60 -10.74 16.09
CA HIS A 116 15.25 -12.17 16.06
C HIS A 116 15.77 -12.89 17.32
N PRO A 117 15.18 -12.63 18.49
CA PRO A 117 15.76 -12.93 19.80
C PRO A 117 15.59 -14.37 20.25
N GLU A 118 15.04 -15.29 19.45
CA GLU A 118 14.67 -16.65 19.87
C GLU A 118 15.80 -17.35 20.62
N LYS A 119 17.03 -17.29 20.08
CA LYS A 119 18.22 -18.01 20.60
C LYS A 119 19.09 -17.19 21.56
N LEU A 120 18.76 -15.89 21.78
CA LEU A 120 19.55 -15.03 22.63
C LEU A 120 19.16 -15.14 24.11
N SER A 121 20.17 -15.17 24.97
CA SER A 121 20.01 -14.92 26.40
C SER A 121 19.96 -13.41 26.69
N VAL A 122 19.40 -13.03 27.84
CA VAL A 122 19.34 -11.63 28.29
C VAL A 122 20.75 -11.02 28.42
N ALA A 123 21.74 -11.79 28.86
CA ALA A 123 23.12 -11.31 29.01
C ALA A 123 23.76 -11.01 27.64
N GLN A 124 23.58 -11.90 26.67
CA GLN A 124 24.06 -11.66 25.31
C GLN A 124 23.37 -10.45 24.67
N ALA A 125 22.05 -10.32 24.82
CA ALA A 125 21.31 -9.18 24.29
C ALA A 125 21.78 -7.84 24.89
N LYS A 126 22.07 -7.79 26.20
CA LYS A 126 22.65 -6.58 26.84
C LYS A 126 24.03 -6.24 26.29
N ALA A 127 24.89 -7.24 26.10
CA ALA A 127 26.23 -7.01 25.52
C ALA A 127 26.12 -6.47 24.07
N LEU A 128 25.22 -7.04 23.26
CA LEU A 128 24.96 -6.56 21.92
C LEU A 128 24.38 -5.14 21.90
N ALA A 129 23.50 -4.82 22.85
CA ALA A 129 22.91 -3.48 22.96
C ALA A 129 23.95 -2.41 23.35
N GLN A 130 24.96 -2.77 24.17
CA GLN A 130 26.05 -1.90 24.53
C GLN A 130 27.05 -1.68 23.37
N GLU A 131 27.27 -2.69 22.54
CA GLU A 131 28.14 -2.62 21.36
C GLU A 131 27.45 -1.91 20.17
N GLY A 132 26.16 -2.14 20.01
CA GLY A 132 25.38 -1.73 18.85
C GLY A 132 25.16 -0.21 18.73
N LYS A 133 24.68 0.17 17.54
CA LYS A 133 24.20 1.53 17.25
C LYS A 133 22.76 1.44 16.77
N PRO A 134 21.83 2.27 17.30
CA PRO A 134 20.47 2.30 16.78
C PRO A 134 20.44 2.76 15.34
N ILE A 135 19.68 2.07 14.54
CA ILE A 135 19.42 2.39 13.14
C ILE A 135 18.11 3.15 13.08
N VAL A 136 18.16 4.37 12.56
CA VAL A 136 16.99 5.28 12.49
C VAL A 136 16.66 5.55 11.04
N HIS A 137 15.44 5.29 10.64
CA HIS A 137 14.91 5.68 9.34
C HIS A 137 14.20 7.03 9.46
N ILE A 138 14.56 7.97 8.59
CA ILE A 138 13.89 9.25 8.36
C ILE A 138 13.72 9.44 6.86
N ASP A 139 12.59 9.97 6.41
CA ASP A 139 12.30 10.11 5.00
C ASP A 139 11.74 11.47 4.59
N GLY A 140 11.73 11.68 3.28
CA GLY A 140 11.15 12.84 2.62
C GLY A 140 9.65 12.73 2.35
N GLY A 141 8.95 11.79 3.00
CA GLY A 141 7.53 11.54 2.80
C GLY A 141 7.23 10.70 1.56
N LEU A 142 6.01 10.15 1.53
CA LEU A 142 5.52 9.28 0.44
C LEU A 142 4.34 9.90 -0.32
N HIS A 143 3.62 10.83 0.28
CA HIS A 143 2.57 11.59 -0.39
C HIS A 143 3.19 12.80 -1.11
N ALA A 144 3.38 12.70 -2.39
CA ALA A 144 4.19 13.66 -3.14
C ALA A 144 3.65 15.12 -3.13
N THR A 145 2.35 15.32 -2.89
CA THR A 145 1.77 16.65 -2.71
C THR A 145 2.13 17.31 -1.37
N GLU A 146 2.69 16.54 -0.44
CA GLU A 146 3.17 16.96 0.87
C GLU A 146 4.66 17.34 0.77
N VAL A 147 4.94 18.39 0.02
CA VAL A 147 6.25 18.70 -0.57
C VAL A 147 7.39 18.96 0.40
N ALA A 148 7.09 19.41 1.64
CA ALA A 148 8.15 19.81 2.58
C ALA A 148 9.03 18.64 3.01
N GLY A 149 8.47 17.41 3.05
CA GLY A 149 9.21 16.22 3.42
C GLY A 149 10.45 16.02 2.54
N ALA A 150 10.30 15.99 1.22
CA ALA A 150 11.43 15.82 0.30
C ALA A 150 12.41 17.01 0.37
N GLN A 151 11.91 18.22 0.60
CA GLN A 151 12.79 19.40 0.71
C GLN A 151 13.62 19.38 2.00
N HIS A 152 13.05 18.95 3.14
CA HIS A 152 13.76 18.97 4.42
C HIS A 152 14.97 18.04 4.44
N THR A 153 14.94 16.91 3.72
CA THR A 153 16.06 15.93 3.68
C THR A 153 17.35 16.55 3.17
N LEU A 154 17.26 17.51 2.23
CA LEU A 154 18.40 18.25 1.70
C LEU A 154 19.05 19.11 2.78
N SER A 155 18.25 19.82 3.57
CA SER A 155 18.71 20.65 4.69
C SER A 155 19.25 19.80 5.83
N LEU A 156 18.58 18.69 6.18
CA LEU A 156 19.00 17.79 7.25
C LEU A 156 20.36 17.16 6.94
N ALA A 157 20.54 16.62 5.72
CA ALA A 157 21.82 16.04 5.30
C ALA A 157 22.95 17.08 5.38
N HIS A 158 22.74 18.25 4.78
CA HIS A 158 23.72 19.33 4.84
C HIS A 158 24.06 19.74 6.28
N TYR A 159 23.06 19.90 7.14
CA TYR A 159 23.25 20.27 8.53
C TYR A 159 24.12 19.24 9.28
N LEU A 160 23.82 17.96 9.17
CA LEU A 160 24.58 16.89 9.84
C LEU A 160 26.04 16.82 9.36
N LEU A 161 26.28 17.07 8.06
CA LEU A 161 27.62 16.97 7.49
C LEU A 161 28.50 18.22 7.75
N THR A 162 27.88 19.38 8.01
CA THR A 162 28.62 20.67 8.18
C THR A 162 28.75 21.11 9.63
N HIS A 163 27.97 20.59 10.57
CA HIS A 163 27.99 20.98 11.98
C HIS A 163 28.64 19.92 12.88
N THR A 164 29.62 19.19 12.35
CA THR A 164 30.31 18.08 13.04
C THR A 164 30.98 18.46 14.35
N GLU A 165 31.31 19.75 14.53
CA GLU A 165 31.88 20.28 15.77
C GLU A 165 30.81 20.60 16.85
N ASP A 166 29.53 20.68 16.47
CA ASP A 166 28.45 20.82 17.42
C ASP A 166 28.30 19.51 18.22
N LYS A 167 28.26 19.64 19.55
CA LYS A 167 28.21 18.48 20.43
C LYS A 167 27.02 17.58 20.14
N LYS A 168 25.82 18.14 19.86
CA LYS A 168 24.61 17.36 19.57
C LYS A 168 24.78 16.57 18.26
N VAL A 169 25.29 17.22 17.22
CA VAL A 169 25.53 16.58 15.91
C VAL A 169 26.60 15.50 16.04
N LYS A 170 27.69 15.80 16.76
CA LYS A 170 28.74 14.81 17.01
C LYS A 170 28.19 13.58 17.77
N ASP A 171 27.43 13.80 18.84
CA ASP A 171 26.82 12.73 19.62
C ASP A 171 25.87 11.88 18.75
N ILE A 172 25.13 12.50 17.82
CA ILE A 172 24.28 11.81 16.85
C ILE A 172 25.12 10.94 15.90
N LEU A 173 26.11 11.54 15.24
CA LEU A 173 26.93 10.82 14.26
C LEU A 173 27.71 9.65 14.89
N ASP A 174 28.20 9.81 16.11
CA ASP A 174 28.95 8.79 16.83
C ASP A 174 28.08 7.63 17.34
N ASN A 175 26.79 7.86 17.57
CA ASN A 175 25.91 6.88 18.24
C ASN A 175 24.71 6.42 17.42
N VAL A 176 24.47 6.96 16.23
CA VAL A 176 23.30 6.60 15.39
C VAL A 176 23.74 6.31 13.97
N ILE A 177 23.07 5.37 13.33
CA ILE A 177 23.13 5.12 11.90
C ILE A 177 21.80 5.60 11.30
N LEU A 178 21.87 6.70 10.55
CA LEU A 178 20.70 7.28 9.89
C LEU A 178 20.53 6.70 8.48
N LEU A 179 19.36 6.15 8.20
CA LEU A 179 18.86 5.83 6.85
C LEU A 179 17.98 7.00 6.40
N LEU A 180 18.55 7.93 5.64
CA LEU A 180 17.83 9.11 5.16
C LEU A 180 17.38 8.89 3.73
N TRP A 181 16.05 8.90 3.52
CA TRP A 181 15.47 8.75 2.21
C TRP A 181 15.10 10.12 1.64
N PRO A 182 15.69 10.54 0.51
CA PRO A 182 15.31 11.80 -0.13
C PRO A 182 13.82 11.90 -0.45
N SER A 183 13.21 10.77 -0.80
CA SER A 183 11.78 10.62 -1.04
C SER A 183 11.39 9.15 -0.99
N LEU A 184 10.22 8.82 -0.43
CA LEU A 184 9.61 7.49 -0.56
C LEU A 184 8.74 7.35 -1.81
N ASN A 185 8.58 8.42 -2.58
CA ASN A 185 7.84 8.43 -3.84
C ASN A 185 8.55 9.32 -4.88
N PRO A 186 9.67 8.87 -5.45
CA PRO A 186 10.43 9.63 -6.43
C PRO A 186 9.63 10.05 -7.66
N ASP A 187 8.80 9.12 -8.19
CA ASP A 187 7.96 9.38 -9.35
C ASP A 187 6.96 10.48 -9.07
N GLY A 188 6.30 10.40 -7.92
CA GLY A 188 5.35 11.40 -7.48
C GLY A 188 5.98 12.76 -7.21
N GLN A 189 7.17 12.80 -6.62
CA GLN A 189 7.88 14.06 -6.38
C GLN A 189 8.13 14.82 -7.69
N ASP A 190 8.60 14.14 -8.74
CA ASP A 190 8.82 14.78 -10.03
C ASP A 190 7.51 15.22 -10.70
N ILE A 191 6.47 14.37 -10.63
CA ILE A 191 5.14 14.74 -11.14
C ILE A 191 4.64 16.04 -10.48
N VAL A 192 4.71 16.13 -9.15
CA VAL A 192 4.22 17.29 -8.38
C VAL A 192 5.07 18.53 -8.66
N VAL A 193 6.38 18.39 -8.64
CA VAL A 193 7.30 19.51 -8.87
C VAL A 193 7.16 20.05 -10.27
N ASN A 194 7.05 19.20 -11.30
CA ASN A 194 6.86 19.63 -12.67
C ASN A 194 5.51 20.32 -12.86
N TRP A 195 4.43 19.78 -12.28
CA TRP A 195 3.12 20.42 -12.27
C TRP A 195 3.17 21.82 -11.65
N TYR A 196 3.82 21.96 -10.50
CA TYR A 196 3.95 23.24 -9.83
C TYR A 196 4.81 24.24 -10.62
N LYS A 197 5.98 23.81 -11.13
CA LYS A 197 6.86 24.63 -11.98
C LYS A 197 6.15 25.16 -13.23
N GLU A 198 5.25 24.35 -13.83
CA GLU A 198 4.46 24.75 -15.00
C GLU A 198 3.41 25.83 -14.68
N HIS A 199 2.85 25.81 -13.45
CA HIS A 199 1.70 26.63 -13.10
C HIS A 199 2.00 27.80 -12.16
N VAL A 200 3.22 27.89 -11.60
CA VAL A 200 3.61 28.99 -10.70
C VAL A 200 3.45 30.35 -11.41
N GLY A 201 2.87 31.33 -10.70
CA GLY A 201 2.57 32.64 -11.24
C GLY A 201 1.37 32.71 -12.19
N THR A 202 0.63 31.60 -12.36
CA THR A 202 -0.62 31.53 -13.11
C THR A 202 -1.81 31.44 -12.16
N PRO A 203 -3.06 31.60 -12.63
CA PRO A 203 -4.25 31.32 -11.81
C PRO A 203 -4.35 29.88 -11.29
N TYR A 204 -3.55 28.96 -11.82
CA TYR A 204 -3.56 27.54 -11.48
C TYR A 204 -2.39 27.13 -10.57
N GLU A 205 -1.64 28.07 -10.01
CA GLU A 205 -0.49 27.83 -9.14
C GLU A 205 -0.80 26.84 -7.99
N ALA A 206 -1.97 27.00 -7.38
CA ALA A 206 -2.43 26.16 -6.27
C ALA A 206 -3.40 25.05 -6.73
N ALA A 207 -3.49 24.78 -8.04
CA ALA A 207 -4.41 23.77 -8.58
C ALA A 207 -4.02 22.36 -8.16
N PRO A 208 -5.00 21.50 -7.85
CA PRO A 208 -4.72 20.08 -7.60
C PRO A 208 -4.24 19.39 -8.89
N ILE A 209 -3.40 18.37 -8.73
CA ILE A 209 -2.97 17.53 -9.85
C ILE A 209 -4.15 16.69 -10.32
N PRO A 210 -4.47 16.67 -11.63
CA PRO A 210 -5.64 15.98 -12.16
C PRO A 210 -5.43 14.47 -12.40
N TRP A 211 -4.41 13.86 -11.82
CA TRP A 211 -4.11 12.42 -11.85
C TRP A 211 -3.39 11.97 -10.60
N LEU A 212 -3.24 10.66 -10.45
CA LEU A 212 -2.49 10.06 -9.34
C LEU A 212 -0.99 10.39 -9.45
N TYR A 213 -0.37 10.71 -8.33
CA TYR A 213 1.07 10.99 -8.22
C TYR A 213 1.92 9.73 -7.93
N GLN A 214 1.36 8.57 -8.15
CA GLN A 214 2.05 7.28 -8.23
C GLN A 214 1.32 6.48 -9.32
N LYS A 215 1.99 5.61 -10.02
CA LYS A 215 1.51 4.93 -11.23
C LYS A 215 0.08 4.40 -11.14
N TYR A 216 -0.26 3.76 -10.02
CA TYR A 216 -1.56 3.12 -9.81
C TYR A 216 -2.36 3.71 -8.65
N ILE A 217 -1.75 3.88 -7.47
CA ILE A 217 -2.49 3.98 -6.22
C ILE A 217 -2.44 5.36 -5.56
N GLY A 218 -1.61 6.28 -6.06
CA GLY A 218 -1.56 7.66 -5.54
C GLY A 218 -1.35 7.73 -4.04
N HIS A 219 -2.30 8.34 -3.32
CA HIS A 219 -2.26 8.49 -1.86
C HIS A 219 -2.31 7.14 -1.10
N ASP A 220 -2.85 6.11 -1.71
CA ASP A 220 -2.89 4.76 -1.12
C ASP A 220 -1.52 4.05 -1.13
N ASN A 221 -0.43 4.72 -1.55
CA ASN A 221 0.92 4.20 -1.35
C ASN A 221 1.25 4.03 0.15
N ASN A 222 0.52 4.73 1.04
CA ASN A 222 0.52 4.49 2.49
C ASN A 222 -0.64 3.57 2.95
N ARG A 223 -1.06 2.60 2.13
CA ARG A 223 -2.13 1.62 2.45
C ARG A 223 -1.75 0.19 2.05
N ASP A 224 -0.53 -0.01 1.58
CA ASP A 224 -0.06 -1.26 0.98
C ASP A 224 0.94 -2.03 1.86
N ALA A 225 1.10 -1.65 3.14
CA ALA A 225 2.18 -2.15 3.99
C ALA A 225 2.21 -3.68 4.15
N TYR A 226 1.10 -4.33 4.50
CA TYR A 226 1.08 -5.79 4.67
C TYR A 226 0.80 -6.55 3.36
N MET A 227 0.20 -5.87 2.38
CA MET A 227 -0.07 -6.49 1.08
C MET A 227 1.14 -6.47 0.17
N VAL A 228 2.00 -5.45 0.30
CA VAL A 228 3.21 -5.27 -0.52
C VAL A 228 2.96 -5.51 -2.01
N ASN A 229 1.84 -4.99 -2.51
CA ASN A 229 1.43 -5.12 -3.91
C ASN A 229 2.31 -4.26 -4.84
N MET A 230 2.70 -3.06 -4.38
CA MET A 230 3.53 -2.14 -5.16
C MET A 230 5.03 -2.44 -4.98
N ILE A 231 5.80 -2.16 -6.03
CA ILE A 231 7.24 -2.36 -5.99
C ILE A 231 7.91 -1.46 -4.95
N GLU A 232 7.38 -0.26 -4.72
CA GLU A 232 7.85 0.67 -3.71
C GLU A 232 7.69 0.07 -2.31
N SER A 233 6.51 -0.45 -1.98
CA SER A 233 6.25 -1.11 -0.69
C SER A 233 7.19 -2.30 -0.47
N ARG A 234 7.47 -3.09 -1.51
CA ARG A 234 8.41 -4.21 -1.44
C ARG A 234 9.83 -3.76 -1.18
N ASN A 235 10.31 -2.74 -1.90
CA ASN A 235 11.66 -2.24 -1.73
C ASN A 235 11.87 -1.68 -0.33
N ILE A 236 10.92 -0.91 0.20
CA ILE A 236 10.95 -0.38 1.57
C ILE A 236 10.97 -1.53 2.58
N THR A 237 10.01 -2.48 2.49
CA THR A 237 9.92 -3.62 3.42
C THR A 237 11.17 -4.48 3.38
N ARG A 238 11.74 -4.75 2.18
CA ARG A 238 13.00 -5.49 2.03
C ARG A 238 14.14 -4.80 2.76
N ILE A 239 14.29 -3.50 2.59
CA ILE A 239 15.36 -2.72 3.24
C ILE A 239 15.15 -2.69 4.75
N TRP A 240 13.93 -2.52 5.23
CA TRP A 240 13.67 -2.60 6.66
C TRP A 240 13.97 -3.98 7.26
N ARG A 241 13.65 -5.07 6.55
CA ARG A 241 14.03 -6.43 7.00
C ARG A 241 15.54 -6.67 6.91
N GLU A 242 16.25 -5.99 6.02
CA GLU A 242 17.71 -6.05 5.93
C GLU A 242 18.39 -5.27 7.08
N TRP A 243 17.86 -4.12 7.45
CA TRP A 243 18.47 -3.24 8.44
C TRP A 243 17.89 -3.42 9.85
N GLU A 244 16.67 -3.90 9.97
CA GLU A 244 15.92 -3.98 11.24
C GLU A 244 16.00 -2.69 12.06
N PRO A 245 15.46 -1.54 11.55
CA PRO A 245 15.59 -0.24 12.23
C PRO A 245 15.08 -0.27 13.67
N ASN A 246 15.61 0.63 14.50
CA ASN A 246 15.14 0.83 15.87
C ASN A 246 14.08 1.94 15.97
N ILE A 247 14.06 2.87 15.01
CA ILE A 247 13.03 3.90 14.88
C ILE A 247 12.72 4.09 13.40
N ILE A 248 11.43 4.24 13.07
CA ILE A 248 10.97 4.67 11.75
C ILE A 248 10.10 5.90 11.92
N HIS A 249 10.56 7.03 11.37
CA HIS A 249 9.86 8.30 11.37
C HIS A 249 9.54 8.72 9.94
N VAL A 250 8.25 8.80 9.61
CA VAL A 250 7.74 9.20 8.30
C VAL A 250 7.12 10.59 8.41
N HIS A 251 7.51 11.48 7.49
CA HIS A 251 7.01 12.86 7.46
C HIS A 251 5.79 13.00 6.54
N HIS A 252 4.72 13.61 7.08
CA HIS A 252 3.51 13.98 6.36
C HIS A 252 3.15 15.45 6.52
N GLN A 253 2.24 15.95 5.68
CA GLN A 253 1.74 17.32 5.75
C GLN A 253 0.22 17.37 5.62
N SER A 254 -0.49 17.29 6.73
CA SER A 254 -1.94 17.55 6.78
C SER A 254 -2.42 17.98 8.17
N SER A 255 -1.54 18.64 8.94
CA SER A 255 -1.87 19.04 10.31
C SER A 255 -3.20 19.81 10.37
N PRO A 256 -4.11 19.44 11.29
CA PRO A 256 -5.40 20.11 11.41
C PRO A 256 -5.21 21.58 11.78
N PHE A 257 -5.79 22.47 11.00
CA PHE A 257 -5.71 23.89 11.29
C PHE A 257 -6.43 24.22 12.63
N PRO A 258 -5.82 25.01 13.55
CA PRO A 258 -4.66 25.89 13.38
C PRO A 258 -3.32 25.30 13.88
N THR A 259 -3.23 24.00 14.14
CA THR A 259 -1.98 23.39 14.57
C THR A 259 -0.91 23.45 13.46
N ARG A 260 0.37 23.36 13.82
CA ARG A 260 1.47 23.44 12.87
C ARG A 260 2.14 22.10 12.66
N ILE A 261 2.08 21.24 13.68
CA ILE A 261 2.53 19.85 13.58
C ILE A 261 1.71 19.00 14.55
N TRP A 262 1.24 17.85 14.06
CA TRP A 262 0.69 16.80 14.88
C TRP A 262 1.76 15.73 15.15
N LEU A 263 1.79 15.24 16.37
CA LEU A 263 2.79 14.32 16.91
C LEU A 263 2.14 13.19 17.70
N PRO A 264 2.74 11.98 17.78
CA PRO A 264 2.34 10.99 18.78
C PRO A 264 2.38 11.56 20.21
N PRO A 265 1.51 11.08 21.13
CA PRO A 265 0.61 9.92 21.05
C PRO A 265 -0.51 10.05 20.03
N PHE A 266 -0.86 8.87 19.43
CA PHE A 266 -2.01 8.75 18.54
C PHE A 266 -3.34 8.97 19.23
N ALA A 267 -4.38 9.33 18.47
CA ALA A 267 -5.76 9.28 18.94
C ALA A 267 -6.24 7.82 19.10
N GLU A 268 -7.28 7.64 19.90
CA GLU A 268 -7.94 6.33 20.01
C GLU A 268 -8.81 6.02 18.76
N PRO A 269 -8.92 4.74 18.36
CA PRO A 269 -8.27 3.58 18.96
C PRO A 269 -6.91 3.26 18.32
N VAL A 270 -6.10 2.49 19.03
CA VAL A 270 -4.87 1.90 18.45
C VAL A 270 -5.08 0.42 18.16
N ALA A 271 -4.29 -0.15 17.24
CA ALA A 271 -4.35 -1.57 16.89
C ALA A 271 -4.19 -2.45 18.13
N THR A 272 -5.11 -3.40 18.32
CA THR A 272 -5.23 -4.20 19.56
C THR A 272 -4.02 -5.08 19.84
N ARG A 273 -3.16 -5.31 18.84
CA ARG A 273 -1.95 -6.14 18.97
C ARG A 273 -0.66 -5.35 19.10
N THR A 274 -0.75 -4.03 19.19
CA THR A 274 0.40 -3.16 19.42
C THR A 274 1.13 -3.56 20.70
N PRO A 275 2.43 -3.92 20.64
CA PRO A 275 3.21 -4.26 21.83
C PRO A 275 3.31 -3.05 22.78
N PRO A 276 2.95 -3.17 24.07
CA PRO A 276 2.89 -2.04 24.99
C PRO A 276 4.21 -1.27 25.14
N LEU A 277 5.35 -1.99 25.10
CA LEU A 277 6.68 -1.37 25.19
C LEU A 277 6.94 -0.46 23.99
N VAL A 278 6.65 -0.94 22.77
CA VAL A 278 6.82 -0.17 21.54
C VAL A 278 5.90 1.06 21.52
N ALA A 279 4.65 0.90 21.94
CA ALA A 279 3.71 2.04 22.07
C ALA A 279 4.24 3.13 23.02
N ARG A 280 4.89 2.75 24.13
CA ARG A 280 5.50 3.72 25.06
C ARG A 280 6.70 4.43 24.45
N GLU A 281 7.52 3.73 23.68
CA GLU A 281 8.63 4.35 22.97
C GLU A 281 8.15 5.37 21.94
N VAL A 282 7.13 5.05 21.14
CA VAL A 282 6.49 6.00 20.21
C VAL A 282 6.02 7.25 20.93
N ASN A 283 5.35 7.09 22.09
CA ASN A 283 4.86 8.22 22.87
C ASN A 283 6.01 9.08 23.43
N MET A 284 7.08 8.46 23.91
CA MET A 284 8.26 9.18 24.41
C MET A 284 8.95 9.99 23.30
N ILE A 285 9.09 9.42 22.12
CA ILE A 285 9.68 10.10 20.96
C ILE A 285 8.83 11.30 20.55
N GLY A 286 7.49 11.15 20.48
CA GLY A 286 6.58 12.26 20.20
C GLY A 286 6.70 13.42 21.18
N MET A 287 6.87 13.12 22.49
CA MET A 287 7.10 14.16 23.51
C MET A 287 8.50 14.80 23.42
N ALA A 288 9.52 14.02 23.02
CA ALA A 288 10.87 14.57 22.78
C ALA A 288 10.87 15.55 21.59
N ILE A 289 10.14 15.23 20.51
CA ILE A 289 9.96 16.16 19.38
C ILE A 289 9.26 17.44 19.86
N ALA A 290 8.15 17.33 20.59
CA ALA A 290 7.41 18.48 21.11
C ALA A 290 8.31 19.37 21.98
N GLN A 291 9.11 18.78 22.85
CA GLN A 291 10.04 19.52 23.72
C GLN A 291 11.10 20.30 22.89
N GLU A 292 11.67 19.69 21.86
CA GLU A 292 12.65 20.36 20.99
C GLU A 292 12.01 21.52 20.22
N LEU A 293 10.79 21.34 19.70
CA LEU A 293 10.05 22.42 19.03
C LEU A 293 9.83 23.62 19.97
N GLU A 294 9.42 23.40 21.20
CA GLU A 294 9.26 24.47 22.20
C GLU A 294 10.61 25.12 22.54
N THR A 295 11.70 24.35 22.64
CA THR A 295 13.06 24.87 22.86
C THR A 295 13.50 25.83 21.74
N GLN A 296 13.08 25.54 20.51
CA GLN A 296 13.34 26.38 19.35
C GLN A 296 12.29 27.50 19.16
N GLY A 297 11.29 27.62 20.05
CA GLY A 297 10.23 28.62 19.93
C GLY A 297 9.20 28.34 18.83
N LEU A 298 9.11 27.08 18.36
CA LEU A 298 8.23 26.66 17.27
C LEU A 298 6.88 26.21 17.85
N ALA A 299 5.92 27.11 17.91
CA ALA A 299 4.60 26.90 18.48
C ALA A 299 3.68 26.04 17.57
N GLY A 300 2.64 25.43 18.15
CA GLY A 300 1.58 24.78 17.39
C GLY A 300 1.67 23.26 17.32
N ALA A 301 2.51 22.62 18.14
CA ALA A 301 2.57 21.18 18.29
C ALA A 301 1.36 20.64 19.06
N VAL A 302 0.70 19.60 18.55
CA VAL A 302 -0.48 18.95 19.15
C VAL A 302 -0.31 17.44 19.18
N HIS A 303 -0.88 16.80 20.20
CA HIS A 303 -0.95 15.35 20.34
C HIS A 303 -2.41 14.88 20.37
N MET A 304 -2.64 13.60 20.10
CA MET A 304 -3.96 12.95 20.14
C MET A 304 -5.02 13.71 19.33
N GLY A 305 -4.62 14.34 18.24
CA GLY A 305 -5.54 15.05 17.34
C GLY A 305 -6.57 14.10 16.73
N LYS A 306 -7.84 14.49 16.75
CA LYS A 306 -8.92 13.72 16.13
C LYS A 306 -8.62 13.44 14.67
N GLY A 307 -8.88 12.21 14.21
CA GLY A 307 -8.70 11.77 12.84
C GLY A 307 -7.34 11.14 12.54
N PHE A 308 -6.44 11.00 13.54
CA PHE A 308 -5.17 10.28 13.41
C PHE A 308 -5.11 9.13 14.41
N ASP A 309 -6.01 8.15 14.24
CA ASP A 309 -5.94 6.89 14.99
C ASP A 309 -4.91 5.93 14.34
N ALA A 310 -4.38 5.02 15.14
CA ALA A 310 -3.42 4.01 14.72
C ALA A 310 -4.03 2.60 14.75
N TRP A 311 -5.25 2.46 14.21
CA TRP A 311 -5.99 1.20 14.17
C TRP A 311 -5.61 0.31 12.99
N TYR A 312 -5.58 0.88 11.77
CA TYR A 312 -5.38 0.13 10.54
C TYR A 312 -3.88 -0.15 10.27
N PRO A 313 -3.43 -1.42 10.20
CA PRO A 313 -2.03 -1.76 10.00
C PRO A 313 -1.56 -1.70 8.54
N GLY A 314 -2.39 -1.21 7.64
CA GLY A 314 -2.05 -1.04 6.23
C GLY A 314 -1.13 0.15 5.95
N TYR A 315 -0.88 1.01 6.95
CA TYR A 315 0.05 2.12 6.83
C TYR A 315 1.50 1.63 6.86
N ILE A 316 2.32 2.09 5.90
CA ILE A 316 3.76 1.78 5.86
C ILE A 316 4.45 2.29 7.14
N ASP A 317 4.04 3.45 7.63
CA ASP A 317 4.58 4.12 8.80
C ASP A 317 4.05 3.59 10.14
N TYR A 318 3.18 2.59 10.14
CA TYR A 318 2.65 2.01 11.38
C TYR A 318 2.78 0.48 11.47
N LEU A 319 2.75 -0.26 10.35
CA LEU A 319 2.91 -1.72 10.36
C LEU A 319 4.12 -2.19 11.19
N PRO A 320 5.30 -1.53 11.11
CA PRO A 320 6.50 -1.97 11.84
C PRO A 320 6.35 -1.97 13.36
N VAL A 321 5.36 -1.27 13.93
CA VAL A 321 5.03 -1.37 15.36
C VAL A 321 4.72 -2.81 15.75
N LEU A 322 4.02 -3.55 14.88
CA LEU A 322 3.70 -4.98 15.07
C LEU A 322 4.91 -5.90 14.79
N GLN A 323 6.03 -5.33 14.36
CA GLN A 323 7.33 -5.97 14.14
C GLN A 323 8.36 -5.50 15.20
N ASN A 324 7.88 -5.00 16.34
CA ASN A 324 8.67 -4.55 17.48
C ASN A 324 9.58 -3.33 17.18
N ILE A 325 9.14 -2.44 16.28
CA ILE A 325 9.85 -1.22 15.91
C ILE A 325 8.97 -0.01 16.24
N PRO A 326 9.44 0.98 17.03
CA PRO A 326 8.78 2.28 17.17
C PRO A 326 8.68 2.95 15.80
N ALA A 327 7.53 2.84 15.15
CA ALA A 327 7.22 3.43 13.87
C ALA A 327 6.01 4.36 14.01
N TYR A 328 6.09 5.52 13.40
CA TYR A 328 5.06 6.55 13.49
C TYR A 328 5.26 7.60 12.40
N TRP A 329 4.21 8.38 12.20
CA TRP A 329 4.25 9.56 11.34
C TRP A 329 4.03 10.84 12.14
N THR A 330 4.42 11.95 11.52
CA THR A 330 4.11 13.30 11.98
C THR A 330 3.43 14.07 10.86
N GLU A 331 2.50 14.97 11.21
CA GLU A 331 1.72 15.75 10.26
C GLU A 331 2.04 17.24 10.40
N THR A 332 2.95 17.74 9.56
CA THR A 332 3.26 19.16 9.52
C THR A 332 2.21 19.91 8.70
N ALA A 333 1.91 21.15 9.07
CA ALA A 333 0.93 21.96 8.36
C ALA A 333 1.32 22.19 6.89
N LEU A 334 0.33 22.12 6.01
CA LEU A 334 0.43 22.40 4.58
C LEU A 334 -0.54 23.51 4.21
N TYR A 335 -0.14 24.42 3.31
CA TYR A 335 -1.09 25.22 2.55
C TYR A 335 -1.24 24.64 1.15
N ARG A 336 -0.40 25.07 0.21
CA ARG A 336 -0.41 24.57 -1.18
C ARG A 336 1.02 24.59 -1.73
N TYR A 337 1.65 23.45 -1.89
CA TYR A 337 2.99 23.30 -2.46
C TYR A 337 4.01 24.28 -1.82
N ALA A 338 4.68 25.12 -2.63
CA ALA A 338 5.61 26.15 -2.17
C ALA A 338 5.01 27.56 -2.17
N THR A 339 3.68 27.68 -2.28
CA THR A 339 2.98 28.97 -2.23
C THR A 339 2.81 29.40 -0.77
N PRO A 340 3.30 30.59 -0.37
CA PRO A 340 3.14 31.10 0.99
C PRO A 340 1.70 31.57 1.25
N TYR A 341 1.27 31.48 2.51
CA TYR A 341 -0.06 31.98 2.92
C TYR A 341 0.02 32.72 4.24
N PHE A 342 -0.72 33.84 4.37
CA PHE A 342 -0.80 34.62 5.60
C PHE A 342 -2.15 34.37 6.30
N TYR A 343 -2.09 33.69 7.43
CA TYR A 343 -3.27 33.37 8.23
C TYR A 343 -3.61 34.50 9.20
N THR A 344 -4.87 34.94 9.17
CA THR A 344 -5.45 35.94 10.06
C THR A 344 -6.40 35.28 11.07
N LEU A 345 -6.81 36.01 12.10
CA LEU A 345 -7.78 35.53 13.07
C LEU A 345 -9.14 35.12 12.43
N LYS A 346 -9.45 35.62 11.23
CA LYS A 346 -10.67 35.24 10.48
C LYS A 346 -10.63 33.79 10.04
N ASP A 347 -9.45 33.28 9.74
CA ASP A 347 -9.23 31.92 9.24
C ASP A 347 -9.39 30.88 10.37
N PHE A 348 -9.28 31.29 11.63
CA PHE A 348 -9.36 30.39 12.78
C PHE A 348 -10.79 29.92 13.05
N PRO A 349 -11.00 28.64 13.42
CA PRO A 349 -12.25 28.15 13.95
C PRO A 349 -12.67 28.95 15.20
N THR A 350 -13.97 29.11 15.42
CA THR A 350 -14.49 29.99 16.48
C THR A 350 -13.99 29.59 17.86
N ASP A 351 -13.90 28.30 18.14
CA ASP A 351 -13.42 27.72 19.39
C ASP A 351 -11.90 27.84 19.58
N ARG A 352 -11.15 28.16 18.53
CA ARG A 352 -9.69 28.30 18.54
C ARG A 352 -9.19 29.76 18.55
N LYS A 353 -10.09 30.74 18.39
CA LYS A 353 -9.75 32.17 18.37
C LYS A 353 -9.21 32.73 19.69
N GLY A 354 -9.50 32.06 20.80
CA GLY A 354 -9.04 32.48 22.13
C GLY A 354 -7.64 31.99 22.50
N PHE A 355 -6.96 31.24 21.64
CA PHE A 355 -5.60 30.66 21.89
C PHE A 355 -5.49 29.96 23.26
N ARG A 356 -6.52 29.19 23.62
CA ARG A 356 -6.57 28.50 24.89
C ARG A 356 -5.45 27.45 24.96
N LEU A 357 -4.73 27.44 26.07
CA LEU A 357 -3.76 26.39 26.38
C LEU A 357 -4.48 25.10 26.78
N GLU A 358 -4.03 23.99 26.24
CA GLU A 358 -4.52 22.65 26.57
C GLU A 358 -3.31 21.76 26.91
N SER A 359 -3.52 20.71 27.72
CA SER A 359 -2.42 19.82 28.15
C SER A 359 -1.63 19.22 27.01
N LEU A 360 -2.29 18.92 25.87
CA LEU A 360 -1.67 18.33 24.68
C LEU A 360 -1.55 19.34 23.52
N TYR A 361 -1.76 20.64 23.81
CA TYR A 361 -1.58 21.79 22.91
C TYR A 361 -1.10 22.99 23.71
N SER A 362 0.15 22.90 24.20
CA SER A 362 0.69 23.82 25.22
C SER A 362 1.08 25.19 24.67
N SER A 363 1.34 25.32 23.38
CA SER A 363 1.78 26.54 22.71
C SER A 363 0.96 26.79 21.44
N PRO A 364 -0.27 27.35 21.54
CA PRO A 364 -1.11 27.62 20.37
C PRO A 364 -0.47 28.59 19.39
N TRP A 365 -0.46 28.20 18.12
CA TRP A 365 0.00 29.09 17.04
C TRP A 365 -1.00 30.25 16.84
N LYS A 366 -0.50 31.46 16.69
CA LYS A 366 -1.29 32.69 16.69
C LYS A 366 -1.60 33.25 15.30
N GLY A 367 -1.30 32.53 14.25
CA GLY A 367 -1.43 33.01 12.87
C GLY A 367 -0.15 33.67 12.35
N GLY A 368 -0.25 34.33 11.21
CA GLY A 368 0.87 34.94 10.51
C GLY A 368 1.23 34.17 9.24
N TRP A 369 2.41 34.42 8.71
CA TRP A 369 2.90 33.71 7.55
C TRP A 369 3.11 32.23 7.84
N TRP A 370 2.73 31.40 6.86
CA TRP A 370 3.11 30.01 6.76
C TRP A 370 3.72 29.75 5.39
N ARG A 371 4.97 29.40 5.37
CA ARG A 371 5.78 29.18 4.17
C ARG A 371 6.30 27.77 4.11
N LEU A 372 6.79 27.33 2.96
CA LEU A 372 7.49 26.07 2.82
C LEU A 372 8.71 26.00 3.76
N SER A 373 9.45 27.13 3.92
CA SER A 373 10.59 27.21 4.85
C SER A 373 10.21 26.93 6.30
N ASP A 374 9.00 27.35 6.73
CA ASP A 374 8.52 27.06 8.08
C ASP A 374 8.30 25.58 8.25
N ALA A 375 7.61 24.94 7.29
CA ALA A 375 7.37 23.50 7.32
C ALA A 375 8.68 22.68 7.32
N VAL A 376 9.65 23.06 6.48
CA VAL A 376 11.01 22.47 6.46
C VAL A 376 11.69 22.59 7.81
N THR A 377 11.58 23.76 8.47
CA THR A 377 12.17 23.99 9.80
C THR A 377 11.54 23.09 10.86
N TYR A 378 10.21 22.94 10.88
CA TYR A 378 9.54 22.04 11.81
C TYR A 378 9.95 20.58 11.60
N MET A 379 10.01 20.11 10.34
CA MET A 379 10.42 18.75 10.02
C MET A 379 11.88 18.48 10.37
N GLN A 380 12.80 19.43 10.06
CA GLN A 380 14.21 19.29 10.42
C GLN A 380 14.40 19.27 11.93
N THR A 381 13.70 20.12 12.68
CA THR A 381 13.73 20.13 14.15
C THR A 381 13.23 18.81 14.71
N ALA A 382 12.12 18.27 14.18
CA ALA A 382 11.59 16.96 14.56
C ALA A 382 12.61 15.84 14.28
N SER A 383 13.22 15.84 13.10
CA SER A 383 14.23 14.84 12.71
C SER A 383 15.46 14.88 13.62
N ILE A 384 15.97 16.06 13.94
CA ILE A 384 17.10 16.24 14.88
C ILE A 384 16.72 15.76 16.28
N ALA A 385 15.49 16.05 16.75
CA ALA A 385 15.01 15.58 18.05
C ALA A 385 14.97 14.04 18.13
N VAL A 386 14.54 13.38 17.06
CA VAL A 386 14.52 11.91 16.98
C VAL A 386 15.93 11.32 17.01
N LEU A 387 16.86 11.91 16.26
CA LEU A 387 18.24 11.46 16.21
C LEU A 387 18.96 11.69 17.56
N ASP A 388 18.74 12.81 18.21
CA ASP A 388 19.26 13.12 19.55
C ASP A 388 18.67 12.19 20.62
N TYR A 389 17.37 11.87 20.52
CA TYR A 389 16.73 10.87 21.36
C TYR A 389 17.37 9.48 21.15
N ALA A 390 17.55 9.06 19.91
CA ALA A 390 18.18 7.77 19.59
C ALA A 390 19.63 7.69 20.09
N ALA A 391 20.41 8.77 19.99
CA ALA A 391 21.76 8.82 20.51
C ALA A 391 21.78 8.70 22.04
N LYS A 392 20.89 9.41 22.75
CA LYS A 392 20.82 9.41 24.22
C LYS A 392 20.33 8.10 24.81
N TYR A 393 19.41 7.40 24.13
CA TYR A 393 18.80 6.16 24.59
C TYR A 393 19.23 4.94 23.77
N SER A 394 20.41 4.97 23.17
CA SER A 394 20.94 3.96 22.25
C SER A 394 20.83 2.53 22.81
N GLU A 395 21.43 2.26 23.97
CA GLU A 395 21.40 0.94 24.61
C GLU A 395 19.96 0.50 24.95
N VAL A 396 19.11 1.43 25.39
CA VAL A 396 17.71 1.15 25.75
C VAL A 396 16.90 0.74 24.54
N LEU A 397 17.00 1.47 23.44
CA LEU A 397 16.28 1.17 22.18
C LEU A 397 16.67 -0.20 21.63
N LEU A 398 17.97 -0.47 21.59
CA LEU A 398 18.49 -1.77 21.12
C LEU A 398 18.03 -2.93 22.02
N PHE A 399 18.10 -2.77 23.35
CA PHE A 399 17.66 -3.80 24.27
C PHE A 399 16.15 -3.99 24.28
N ASN A 400 15.37 -2.91 24.15
CA ASN A 400 13.91 -2.98 24.12
C ASN A 400 13.39 -3.73 22.89
N LYS A 401 14.05 -3.62 21.74
CA LYS A 401 13.74 -4.40 20.56
C LYS A 401 13.84 -5.90 20.82
N PHE A 402 14.94 -6.34 21.44
CA PHE A 402 15.08 -7.72 21.94
C PHE A 402 13.96 -8.08 22.90
N GLN A 403 13.68 -7.21 23.88
CA GLN A 403 12.70 -7.47 24.93
C GLN A 403 11.28 -7.63 24.38
N ALA A 404 10.86 -6.76 23.46
CA ALA A 404 9.55 -6.83 22.83
C ALA A 404 9.36 -8.14 22.04
N GLY A 405 10.34 -8.52 21.22
CA GLY A 405 10.31 -9.80 20.50
C GLY A 405 10.28 -11.01 21.43
N LYS A 406 11.10 -10.97 22.50
CA LYS A 406 11.14 -12.05 23.50
C LYS A 406 9.82 -12.19 24.27
N GLN A 407 9.20 -11.07 24.64
CA GLN A 407 7.89 -11.05 25.29
C GLN A 407 6.80 -11.65 24.40
N THR A 408 6.81 -11.35 23.11
CA THR A 408 5.86 -11.94 22.13
C THR A 408 6.05 -13.46 22.03
N ILE A 409 7.29 -13.93 21.89
CA ILE A 409 7.59 -15.38 21.87
C ILE A 409 7.09 -16.06 23.15
N GLU A 410 7.40 -15.53 24.33
CA GLU A 410 7.01 -16.13 25.60
C GLU A 410 5.49 -16.06 25.87
N LYS A 411 4.80 -15.03 25.35
CA LYS A 411 3.35 -14.92 25.38
C LYS A 411 2.69 -16.09 24.66
N TYR A 412 3.06 -16.31 23.40
CA TYR A 412 2.42 -17.34 22.58
C TYR A 412 2.89 -18.78 22.85
N LYS A 413 3.85 -18.98 23.71
CA LYS A 413 4.07 -20.28 24.37
C LYS A 413 3.01 -20.64 25.40
N LYS A 414 2.25 -19.64 25.91
CA LYS A 414 1.32 -19.77 27.04
C LYS A 414 -0.13 -19.41 26.70
N GLU A 415 -0.34 -18.57 25.68
CA GLU A 415 -1.64 -18.03 25.34
C GLU A 415 -2.03 -18.35 23.89
N PRO A 416 -3.32 -18.65 23.62
CA PRO A 416 -3.77 -18.86 22.25
C PRO A 416 -3.87 -17.53 21.45
N PRO A 417 -3.87 -17.64 20.13
CA PRO A 417 -3.67 -18.86 19.34
C PRO A 417 -2.22 -19.33 19.38
N PHE A 418 -2.00 -20.65 19.46
CA PHE A 418 -0.64 -21.22 19.49
C PHE A 418 -0.04 -21.40 18.11
N ALA A 419 -0.89 -21.50 17.10
CA ALA A 419 -0.53 -21.56 15.68
C ALA A 419 -1.76 -21.28 14.81
N TYR A 420 -1.52 -21.02 13.51
CA TYR A 420 -2.54 -21.12 12.49
C TYR A 420 -2.20 -22.25 11.51
N PHE A 421 -3.19 -23.14 11.26
CA PHE A 421 -3.10 -24.21 10.27
C PHE A 421 -3.81 -23.80 9.00
N ILE A 422 -3.14 -23.95 7.86
CA ILE A 422 -3.66 -23.61 6.54
C ILE A 422 -3.51 -24.83 5.63
N PRO A 423 -4.56 -25.66 5.45
CA PRO A 423 -4.51 -26.80 4.54
C PRO A 423 -4.22 -26.35 3.11
N GLN A 424 -3.38 -27.10 2.38
CA GLN A 424 -3.07 -26.76 0.98
C GLN A 424 -4.31 -26.85 0.07
N LYS A 425 -5.25 -27.76 0.38
CA LYS A 425 -6.48 -27.92 -0.40
C LYS A 425 -7.46 -26.81 -0.04
N GLN A 426 -7.50 -25.79 -0.87
CA GLN A 426 -8.45 -24.67 -0.83
C GLN A 426 -9.27 -24.65 -2.10
N THR A 427 -10.28 -23.76 -2.18
CA THR A 427 -11.11 -23.57 -3.39
C THR A 427 -10.26 -23.15 -4.59
N ASP A 428 -9.31 -22.24 -4.37
CA ASP A 428 -8.31 -21.78 -5.34
C ASP A 428 -6.93 -22.09 -4.77
N PRO A 429 -6.12 -22.95 -5.43
CA PRO A 429 -4.80 -23.35 -4.92
C PRO A 429 -3.78 -22.20 -4.80
N ALA A 430 -3.93 -21.15 -5.60
CA ALA A 430 -3.00 -20.01 -5.61
C ALA A 430 -3.22 -19.05 -4.42
N ARG A 431 -4.46 -18.87 -3.96
CA ARG A 431 -4.78 -17.87 -2.92
C ARG A 431 -4.07 -18.09 -1.58
N PRO A 432 -3.95 -19.30 -1.02
CA PRO A 432 -3.17 -19.49 0.22
C PRO A 432 -1.70 -19.13 0.02
N VAL A 433 -1.13 -19.43 -1.15
CA VAL A 433 0.26 -19.08 -1.47
C VAL A 433 0.45 -17.57 -1.52
N GLU A 434 -0.48 -16.84 -2.13
CA GLU A 434 -0.46 -15.38 -2.17
C GLU A 434 -0.49 -14.76 -0.77
N LEU A 435 -1.32 -15.27 0.14
CA LEU A 435 -1.35 -14.83 1.52
C LEU A 435 -0.02 -15.14 2.24
N LEU A 436 0.42 -16.40 2.18
CA LEU A 436 1.59 -16.88 2.92
C LEU A 436 2.87 -16.17 2.46
N LYS A 437 3.03 -15.93 1.17
CA LYS A 437 4.19 -15.20 0.65
C LYS A 437 4.25 -13.76 1.16
N ARG A 438 3.12 -13.07 1.25
CA ARG A 438 3.04 -11.72 1.84
C ARG A 438 3.42 -11.72 3.32
N LEU A 439 2.92 -12.69 4.08
CA LEU A 439 3.27 -12.86 5.49
C LEU A 439 4.77 -13.14 5.65
N ALA A 440 5.32 -14.07 4.86
CA ALA A 440 6.76 -14.38 4.87
C ALA A 440 7.62 -13.18 4.50
N PHE A 441 7.20 -12.40 3.49
CA PHE A 441 7.90 -11.19 3.06
C PHE A 441 7.94 -10.12 4.16
N ASN A 442 6.90 -10.06 4.99
CA ASN A 442 6.84 -9.23 6.19
C ASN A 442 7.56 -9.84 7.40
N GLY A 443 8.31 -10.93 7.24
CA GLY A 443 9.14 -11.53 8.27
C GLY A 443 8.45 -12.59 9.15
N ILE A 444 7.22 -12.98 8.83
CA ILE A 444 6.52 -14.03 9.58
C ILE A 444 7.06 -15.40 9.15
N ARG A 445 7.50 -16.17 10.12
CA ARG A 445 8.02 -17.54 9.91
C ARG A 445 6.88 -18.50 9.62
N ILE A 446 7.00 -19.20 8.49
CA ILE A 446 6.03 -20.19 8.02
C ILE A 446 6.72 -21.55 7.97
N THR A 447 6.02 -22.57 8.46
CA THR A 447 6.44 -23.96 8.44
C THR A 447 5.42 -24.82 7.70
N GLN A 448 5.78 -26.08 7.42
CA GLN A 448 4.91 -27.04 6.75
C GLN A 448 5.00 -28.41 7.40
N LEU A 449 3.89 -29.14 7.46
CA LEU A 449 3.88 -30.51 7.96
C LEU A 449 4.56 -31.46 6.96
N LYS A 450 5.65 -32.14 7.36
CA LYS A 450 6.30 -33.19 6.56
C LYS A 450 5.55 -34.54 6.57
N ALA A 451 4.57 -34.70 7.48
CA ALA A 451 3.73 -35.88 7.61
C ALA A 451 2.31 -35.46 8.02
N GLN A 452 1.35 -36.36 7.84
CA GLN A 452 0.01 -36.17 8.40
C GLN A 452 0.07 -36.22 9.92
N VAL A 453 -0.63 -35.31 10.60
CA VAL A 453 -0.79 -35.25 12.05
C VAL A 453 -2.26 -35.13 12.43
N THR A 454 -2.61 -35.61 13.64
CA THR A 454 -3.95 -35.35 14.21
C THR A 454 -3.77 -34.40 15.42
N PHE A 455 -4.44 -33.25 15.36
CA PHE A 455 -4.38 -32.26 16.43
C PHE A 455 -5.80 -31.73 16.73
N ASN A 456 -6.20 -31.73 18.01
CA ASN A 456 -7.55 -31.36 18.46
C ASN A 456 -8.69 -32.10 17.69
N ASN A 457 -8.54 -33.40 17.49
CA ASN A 457 -9.46 -34.26 16.72
C ASN A 457 -9.63 -33.89 15.23
N ILE A 458 -8.76 -33.01 14.69
CA ILE A 458 -8.70 -32.67 13.28
C ILE A 458 -7.48 -33.32 12.66
N SER A 459 -7.66 -34.05 11.55
CA SER A 459 -6.55 -34.61 10.79
C SER A 459 -6.05 -33.61 9.77
N TYR A 460 -4.78 -33.22 9.88
CA TYR A 460 -4.10 -32.33 8.96
C TYR A 460 -3.16 -33.13 8.06
N PRO A 461 -3.35 -33.09 6.76
CA PRO A 461 -2.52 -33.85 5.82
C PRO A 461 -1.10 -33.30 5.75
N LYS A 462 -0.15 -34.13 5.29
CA LYS A 462 1.19 -33.69 4.87
C LYS A 462 1.04 -32.49 3.93
N GLY A 463 1.90 -31.50 4.06
CA GLY A 463 1.91 -30.28 3.25
C GLY A 463 1.04 -29.14 3.80
N THR A 464 0.24 -29.37 4.87
CA THR A 464 -0.46 -28.27 5.56
C THR A 464 0.55 -27.26 6.06
N TRP A 465 0.37 -25.97 5.72
CA TRP A 465 1.18 -24.90 6.27
C TRP A 465 0.76 -24.61 7.71
N VAL A 466 1.76 -24.28 8.53
CA VAL A 466 1.58 -23.93 9.94
C VAL A 466 2.36 -22.65 10.22
N ILE A 467 1.70 -21.68 10.81
CA ILE A 467 2.33 -20.46 11.33
C ILE A 467 2.40 -20.61 12.85
N PRO A 468 3.53 -21.02 13.42
CA PRO A 468 3.71 -21.03 14.87
C PRO A 468 3.66 -19.60 15.40
N MET A 469 2.92 -19.38 16.49
CA MET A 469 2.76 -18.04 17.04
C MET A 469 3.87 -17.65 18.02
N ASP A 470 4.62 -18.62 18.54
CA ASP A 470 5.78 -18.40 19.40
C ASP A 470 7.01 -17.92 18.59
N GLN A 471 6.80 -16.81 17.88
CA GLN A 471 7.79 -16.09 17.09
C GLN A 471 7.71 -14.58 17.36
N GLU A 472 8.77 -13.85 17.06
CA GLU A 472 8.93 -12.42 17.39
C GLU A 472 7.87 -11.51 16.75
N PHE A 473 7.37 -11.86 15.54
CA PHE A 473 6.32 -11.13 14.84
C PHE A 473 4.94 -11.80 14.93
N GLY A 474 4.72 -12.57 16.00
CA GLY A 474 3.43 -13.22 16.27
C GLY A 474 2.26 -12.23 16.35
N GLU A 475 2.49 -11.03 16.91
CA GLU A 475 1.44 -10.00 16.96
C GLU A 475 1.04 -9.52 15.57
N LEU A 476 1.98 -9.37 14.64
CA LEU A 476 1.66 -9.05 13.24
C LEU A 476 0.84 -10.16 12.60
N ALA A 477 1.27 -11.42 12.73
CA ALA A 477 0.53 -12.56 12.17
C ALA A 477 -0.91 -12.58 12.69
N ARG A 478 -1.10 -12.36 13.98
CA ARG A 478 -2.42 -12.32 14.61
C ARG A 478 -3.26 -11.14 14.12
N GLN A 479 -2.70 -9.93 14.07
CA GLN A 479 -3.40 -8.72 13.62
C GLN A 479 -3.94 -8.85 12.19
N ILE A 480 -3.24 -9.59 11.32
CA ILE A 480 -3.64 -9.79 9.93
C ILE A 480 -4.68 -10.91 9.77
N LEU A 481 -4.58 -11.97 10.62
CA LEU A 481 -5.39 -13.19 10.44
C LEU A 481 -6.66 -13.23 11.29
N GLU A 482 -6.72 -12.49 12.41
CA GLU A 482 -7.91 -12.50 13.29
C GLU A 482 -9.01 -11.53 12.81
N ILE A 483 -10.20 -11.73 13.37
CA ILE A 483 -11.34 -10.82 13.16
C ILE A 483 -11.09 -9.53 13.94
N GLN A 484 -11.31 -8.39 13.29
CA GLN A 484 -11.26 -7.07 13.95
C GLN A 484 -12.64 -6.71 14.50
N SER A 485 -12.64 -6.15 15.72
CA SER A 485 -13.80 -5.52 16.35
C SER A 485 -13.42 -4.09 16.69
N TYR A 486 -13.78 -3.15 15.81
CA TYR A 486 -13.53 -1.73 16.05
C TYR A 486 -14.43 -1.24 17.20
N PRO A 487 -13.91 -0.49 18.17
CA PRO A 487 -14.71 -0.02 19.31
C PRO A 487 -15.77 1.00 18.90
N ASP A 488 -16.92 1.01 19.60
CA ASP A 488 -18.00 1.98 19.38
C ASP A 488 -17.68 3.32 20.08
N LEU A 489 -16.76 4.07 19.49
CA LEU A 489 -16.40 5.42 19.95
C LEU A 489 -17.39 6.44 19.40
N ARG A 490 -17.87 7.34 20.27
CA ARG A 490 -18.88 8.34 19.92
C ARG A 490 -18.35 9.76 20.12
N GLU A 491 -18.69 10.67 19.22
CA GLU A 491 -18.34 12.10 19.36
C GLU A 491 -18.85 12.71 20.66
N TYR A 492 -20.00 12.24 21.13
CA TYR A 492 -20.61 12.51 22.44
C TYR A 492 -21.62 11.41 22.77
N PRO A 493 -22.02 11.21 24.03
CA PRO A 493 -22.99 10.17 24.41
C PRO A 493 -24.28 10.25 23.60
N GLY A 494 -24.61 9.15 22.88
CA GLY A 494 -25.76 9.08 21.96
C GLY A 494 -25.56 9.80 20.62
N GLY A 495 -24.39 10.36 20.37
CA GLY A 495 -24.01 11.03 19.13
C GLY A 495 -23.60 10.05 18.01
N PRO A 496 -23.15 10.58 16.85
CA PRO A 496 -22.62 9.77 15.77
C PRO A 496 -21.32 9.06 16.19
N PRO A 497 -20.98 7.92 15.60
CA PRO A 497 -19.69 7.29 15.81
C PRO A 497 -18.56 8.22 15.34
N GLU A 498 -17.44 8.18 16.04
CA GLU A 498 -16.20 8.77 15.52
C GLU A 498 -15.81 8.04 14.24
N GLN A 499 -15.41 8.80 13.23
CA GLN A 499 -15.01 8.20 11.95
C GLN A 499 -13.61 7.62 12.10
N PRO A 500 -13.39 6.31 11.82
CA PRO A 500 -12.06 5.75 11.69
C PRO A 500 -11.23 6.52 10.67
N TYR A 501 -9.95 6.66 10.93
CA TYR A 501 -9.02 7.26 9.96
C TYR A 501 -8.97 6.45 8.66
N ASP A 502 -9.07 5.12 8.76
CA ASP A 502 -9.15 4.23 7.59
C ASP A 502 -10.07 3.02 7.85
N ALA A 503 -9.77 1.84 7.29
CA ALA A 503 -10.59 0.65 7.45
C ALA A 503 -10.68 0.17 8.90
N ALA A 504 -11.89 -0.18 9.32
CA ALA A 504 -12.17 -0.75 10.64
C ALA A 504 -11.93 -2.27 10.70
N GLY A 505 -12.02 -2.98 9.55
CA GLY A 505 -11.82 -4.42 9.48
C GLY A 505 -11.21 -4.86 8.13
N TRP A 506 -10.22 -5.75 8.19
CA TRP A 506 -9.45 -6.21 7.02
C TRP A 506 -9.21 -7.72 6.97
N THR A 507 -9.59 -8.52 7.91
CA THR A 507 -9.38 -9.97 8.09
C THR A 507 -9.02 -10.71 6.77
N LEU A 508 -7.73 -10.92 6.48
CA LEU A 508 -7.31 -11.46 5.19
C LEU A 508 -7.83 -12.88 4.90
N PRO A 509 -7.99 -13.80 5.88
CA PRO A 509 -8.64 -15.08 5.60
C PRO A 509 -10.01 -14.96 4.94
N PHE A 510 -10.82 -13.95 5.31
CA PHE A 510 -12.13 -13.71 4.71
C PHE A 510 -12.00 -13.09 3.32
N GLN A 511 -11.09 -12.13 3.15
CA GLN A 511 -10.86 -11.49 1.85
C GLN A 511 -10.27 -12.45 0.81
N PHE A 512 -9.45 -13.39 1.25
CA PHE A 512 -8.86 -14.42 0.38
C PHE A 512 -9.75 -15.67 0.23
N GLU A 513 -10.87 -15.75 0.96
CA GLU A 513 -11.74 -16.95 1.00
C GLU A 513 -10.93 -18.21 1.36
N LEU A 514 -10.21 -18.14 2.49
CA LEU A 514 -9.35 -19.23 2.96
C LEU A 514 -9.86 -19.86 4.24
N ASN A 515 -9.71 -21.16 4.32
CA ASN A 515 -9.86 -21.92 5.56
C ASN A 515 -8.56 -21.83 6.36
N VAL A 516 -8.54 -20.98 7.38
CA VAL A 516 -7.44 -20.76 8.33
C VAL A 516 -7.91 -21.16 9.71
N ILE A 517 -7.26 -22.11 10.34
CA ILE A 517 -7.68 -22.73 11.61
C ILE A 517 -6.73 -22.32 12.73
N ALA A 518 -7.21 -21.55 13.69
CA ALA A 518 -6.45 -21.14 14.86
C ALA A 518 -6.35 -22.28 15.89
N ALA A 519 -5.16 -22.57 16.38
CA ALA A 519 -4.91 -23.54 17.44
C ALA A 519 -5.23 -22.95 18.81
N ALA A 520 -6.25 -23.48 19.48
CA ALA A 520 -6.67 -23.04 20.82
C ALA A 520 -5.89 -23.71 21.96
N SER A 521 -5.12 -24.78 21.69
CA SER A 521 -4.27 -25.49 22.64
C SER A 521 -2.81 -25.52 22.18
N PRO A 522 -1.83 -25.71 23.09
CA PRO A 522 -0.41 -25.80 22.75
C PRO A 522 -0.15 -26.90 21.73
N LEU A 523 0.77 -26.65 20.80
CA LEU A 523 1.20 -27.64 19.82
C LEU A 523 1.86 -28.81 20.54
N THR A 524 1.40 -30.06 20.24
CA THR A 524 1.97 -31.26 20.76
C THR A 524 3.36 -31.50 20.20
N GLU A 525 4.17 -32.35 20.87
CA GLU A 525 5.49 -32.74 20.39
C GLU A 525 5.43 -33.44 19.03
N GLU A 526 4.37 -34.20 18.78
CA GLU A 526 4.10 -34.82 17.48
C GLU A 526 3.98 -33.77 16.38
N VAL A 527 3.19 -32.69 16.62
CA VAL A 527 3.03 -31.59 15.66
C VAL A 527 4.37 -30.87 15.47
N ARG A 528 5.04 -30.48 16.58
CA ARG A 528 6.31 -29.74 16.50
C ARG A 528 7.41 -30.50 15.75
N SER A 529 7.55 -31.81 16.00
CA SER A 529 8.53 -32.66 15.30
C SER A 529 8.19 -32.88 13.81
N ALA A 530 6.95 -32.67 13.42
CA ALA A 530 6.49 -32.75 12.03
C ALA A 530 6.68 -31.42 11.25
N LEU A 531 6.97 -30.28 11.91
CA LEU A 531 7.22 -29.02 11.25
C LEU A 531 8.58 -29.00 10.55
N VAL A 532 8.60 -28.47 9.34
CA VAL A 532 9.81 -28.15 8.58
C VAL A 532 9.70 -26.71 8.09
N ASP A 533 10.80 -25.98 8.07
CA ASP A 533 10.87 -24.63 7.55
C ASP A 533 10.70 -24.66 6.02
N VAL A 534 9.80 -23.83 5.50
CA VAL A 534 9.55 -23.69 4.06
C VAL A 534 10.20 -22.47 3.45
N GLN A 535 10.73 -21.58 4.29
CA GLN A 535 11.40 -20.36 3.83
C GLN A 535 12.84 -20.62 3.39
N GLY A 536 13.34 -21.86 3.62
CA GLY A 536 14.68 -22.25 3.24
C GLY A 536 15.77 -21.68 4.13
N GLU A 537 17.04 -21.91 3.76
CA GLU A 537 18.17 -21.21 4.38
C GLU A 537 17.96 -19.70 4.21
N ALA A 538 18.41 -18.94 5.22
CA ALA A 538 18.29 -17.48 5.24
C ALA A 538 18.61 -16.92 3.86
N VAL A 539 17.56 -16.66 3.10
CA VAL A 539 17.71 -16.11 1.78
C VAL A 539 18.37 -14.76 2.00
N ASP A 540 19.50 -14.55 1.35
CA ASP A 540 20.10 -13.23 1.34
C ASP A 540 19.07 -12.27 0.78
N TRP A 541 18.46 -11.46 1.65
CA TRP A 541 17.50 -10.43 1.28
C TRP A 541 18.11 -9.43 0.28
N ARG A 542 19.42 -9.43 0.20
CA ARG A 542 20.13 -8.68 -0.81
C ARG A 542 19.92 -9.34 -2.15
N MET A 543 19.08 -8.73 -2.94
CA MET A 543 19.02 -9.08 -4.34
C MET A 543 20.38 -8.85 -4.97
N THR A 544 20.92 -9.87 -5.59
CA THR A 544 22.30 -9.90 -6.06
C THR A 544 22.54 -9.04 -7.30
N SER A 545 21.46 -8.53 -7.95
CA SER A 545 21.59 -7.61 -9.09
C SER A 545 20.56 -6.48 -8.99
N LYS A 546 20.92 -5.30 -9.50
CA LYS A 546 20.00 -4.15 -9.64
C LYS A 546 18.77 -4.48 -10.50
N GLU A 547 18.89 -5.44 -11.40
CA GLU A 547 17.81 -5.89 -12.28
C GLU A 547 16.79 -6.78 -11.57
N ASP A 548 17.22 -7.58 -10.59
CA ASP A 548 16.34 -8.48 -9.87
C ASP A 548 15.34 -7.75 -8.95
N VAL A 549 15.72 -6.59 -8.42
CA VAL A 549 14.84 -5.78 -7.57
C VAL A 549 13.64 -5.24 -8.34
N SER A 550 13.82 -4.89 -9.62
CA SER A 550 12.74 -4.41 -10.49
C SER A 550 11.81 -5.51 -10.99
N LYS A 551 12.26 -6.77 -10.92
CA LYS A 551 11.55 -7.96 -11.42
C LYS A 551 10.91 -8.80 -10.33
N VAL A 552 10.71 -8.27 -9.12
CA VAL A 552 9.90 -8.93 -8.10
C VAL A 552 8.47 -8.93 -8.59
N ASP A 553 8.16 -9.91 -9.43
CA ASP A 553 6.88 -10.06 -10.05
C ASP A 553 5.94 -10.84 -9.12
N PHE A 554 4.78 -10.28 -8.84
CA PHE A 554 3.67 -10.97 -8.22
C PHE A 554 2.85 -11.71 -9.27
N ALA A 555 3.52 -12.34 -10.23
CA ALA A 555 2.79 -13.18 -11.15
C ALA A 555 1.89 -14.13 -10.34
N PRO A 556 0.58 -14.06 -10.46
CA PRO A 556 -0.32 -14.97 -9.77
C PRO A 556 0.01 -16.41 -10.10
N GLY A 557 -0.05 -17.26 -9.10
CA GLY A 557 0.37 -18.66 -9.20
C GLY A 557 1.85 -18.89 -8.98
N ALA A 558 2.69 -17.97 -9.39
CA ALA A 558 4.14 -18.02 -9.11
C ALA A 558 4.50 -17.27 -7.82
N GLY A 559 3.63 -16.32 -7.39
CA GLY A 559 3.89 -15.50 -6.22
C GLY A 559 5.18 -14.69 -6.34
N PHE A 560 5.94 -14.59 -5.27
CA PHE A 560 7.25 -13.96 -5.30
C PHE A 560 8.25 -14.77 -6.12
N ASN A 561 9.22 -14.08 -6.74
CA ASN A 561 10.35 -14.71 -7.39
C ASN A 561 11.02 -15.72 -6.44
N THR A 562 11.51 -16.82 -7.02
CA THR A 562 12.17 -17.93 -6.30
C THR A 562 13.42 -17.52 -5.50
N ASN A 563 13.97 -16.33 -5.74
CA ASN A 563 15.15 -15.80 -5.06
C ASN A 563 14.83 -14.99 -3.78
N ASN A 564 13.61 -15.04 -3.26
CA ASN A 564 13.23 -14.34 -2.04
C ASN A 564 12.86 -15.33 -0.91
N VAL A 565 12.59 -14.80 0.28
CA VAL A 565 12.29 -15.57 1.50
C VAL A 565 11.07 -16.49 1.37
N ALA A 566 10.21 -16.25 0.41
CA ALA A 566 9.00 -17.04 0.19
C ALA A 566 9.17 -18.11 -0.90
N ALA A 567 10.39 -18.35 -1.37
CA ALA A 567 10.67 -19.30 -2.47
C ALA A 567 10.16 -20.72 -2.22
N GLY A 568 10.16 -21.18 -0.96
CA GLY A 568 9.69 -22.52 -0.59
C GLY A 568 8.15 -22.66 -0.52
N ILE A 569 7.38 -21.58 -0.73
CA ILE A 569 5.92 -21.61 -0.64
C ILE A 569 5.34 -21.74 -2.05
N HIS A 570 4.83 -22.94 -2.37
CA HIS A 570 4.28 -23.25 -3.69
C HIS A 570 2.83 -23.76 -3.61
N PRO A 571 1.99 -23.46 -4.60
CA PRO A 571 0.65 -24.03 -4.69
C PRO A 571 0.71 -25.54 -4.99
N LEU A 572 -0.38 -26.23 -4.71
CA LEU A 572 -0.55 -27.57 -5.25
C LEU A 572 -0.53 -27.50 -6.79
N PRO A 573 0.12 -28.45 -7.47
CA PRO A 573 0.09 -28.51 -8.93
C PRO A 573 -1.35 -28.55 -9.47
N GLY A 574 -1.58 -27.86 -10.57
CA GLY A 574 -2.85 -27.94 -11.28
C GLY A 574 -3.12 -29.35 -11.79
N ILE A 575 -4.38 -29.71 -11.91
CA ILE A 575 -4.83 -31.04 -12.34
C ILE A 575 -5.63 -30.90 -13.64
N LEU A 576 -5.15 -31.58 -14.71
CA LEU A 576 -5.87 -31.69 -15.95
C LEU A 576 -6.61 -33.05 -15.98
N LYS A 577 -7.95 -33.02 -16.11
CA LYS A 577 -8.81 -34.22 -16.20
C LYS A 577 -9.51 -34.30 -17.56
N GLY A 578 -10.09 -35.45 -17.85
CA GLY A 578 -10.95 -35.67 -19.02
C GLY A 578 -10.16 -35.83 -20.32
N SER A 579 -10.87 -35.76 -21.45
CA SER A 579 -10.31 -35.88 -22.78
C SER A 579 -11.16 -35.08 -23.78
N GLY A 580 -10.53 -34.61 -24.88
CA GLY A 580 -11.19 -33.82 -25.91
C GLY A 580 -10.29 -32.68 -26.39
N PRO A 581 -10.75 -31.89 -27.39
CA PRO A 581 -9.99 -30.79 -27.96
C PRO A 581 -10.17 -29.44 -27.25
N HIS A 582 -11.04 -29.36 -26.24
CA HIS A 582 -11.40 -28.11 -25.59
C HIS A 582 -11.03 -28.14 -24.10
N LEU A 583 -10.47 -27.05 -23.60
CA LEU A 583 -10.15 -26.85 -22.18
C LEU A 583 -11.30 -26.06 -21.51
N LEU A 584 -11.94 -26.65 -20.51
CA LEU A 584 -12.95 -26.01 -19.68
C LEU A 584 -12.35 -25.60 -18.34
N LEU A 585 -12.49 -24.32 -17.97
CA LEU A 585 -11.95 -23.69 -16.78
C LEU A 585 -13.08 -23.19 -15.89
N ASP A 586 -12.88 -23.29 -14.57
CA ASP A 586 -13.85 -22.89 -13.55
C ASP A 586 -13.45 -21.55 -12.91
N PRO A 587 -14.26 -20.48 -12.96
CA PRO A 587 -13.94 -19.15 -12.44
C PRO A 587 -13.77 -19.06 -10.92
N LYS A 588 -13.93 -20.14 -10.17
CA LYS A 588 -13.54 -20.20 -8.76
C LYS A 588 -12.04 -20.00 -8.54
N GLU A 589 -11.21 -20.23 -9.56
CA GLU A 589 -9.76 -20.08 -9.55
C GLU A 589 -9.37 -18.82 -10.35
N ASN A 590 -8.81 -17.80 -9.68
CA ASN A 590 -8.58 -16.50 -10.31
C ASN A 590 -7.62 -16.56 -11.52
N ASN A 591 -6.63 -17.45 -11.49
CA ASN A 591 -5.63 -17.53 -12.55
C ASN A 591 -6.17 -17.99 -13.90
N ILE A 592 -7.39 -18.49 -13.97
CA ILE A 592 -8.02 -18.81 -15.26
C ILE A 592 -8.18 -17.56 -16.13
N PHE A 593 -8.39 -16.38 -15.53
CA PHE A 593 -8.54 -15.14 -16.29
C PHE A 593 -7.24 -14.73 -16.99
N ARG A 594 -6.06 -15.10 -16.43
CA ARG A 594 -4.79 -14.95 -17.12
C ARG A 594 -4.68 -15.87 -18.33
N ILE A 595 -5.02 -17.13 -18.14
CA ILE A 595 -5.04 -18.12 -19.24
C ILE A 595 -5.96 -17.63 -20.37
N MET A 596 -7.12 -17.07 -20.02
CA MET A 596 -8.04 -16.53 -21.02
C MET A 596 -7.47 -15.33 -21.75
N ASN A 597 -6.78 -14.41 -21.05
CA ASN A 597 -6.15 -13.26 -21.68
C ASN A 597 -5.01 -13.68 -22.60
N GLU A 598 -4.14 -14.62 -22.19
CA GLU A 598 -3.13 -15.21 -23.06
C GLU A 598 -3.75 -15.94 -24.28
N ALA A 599 -4.88 -16.63 -24.08
CA ALA A 599 -5.59 -17.28 -25.17
C ALA A 599 -6.09 -16.24 -26.22
N TRP A 600 -6.62 -15.09 -25.77
CA TRP A 600 -7.03 -14.02 -26.68
C TRP A 600 -5.84 -13.35 -27.40
N GLU A 601 -4.71 -13.14 -26.73
CA GLU A 601 -3.48 -12.64 -27.36
C GLU A 601 -2.99 -13.56 -28.47
N GLN A 602 -3.13 -14.87 -28.28
CA GLN A 602 -2.81 -15.89 -29.26
C GLN A 602 -3.95 -16.17 -30.26
N GLN A 603 -5.00 -15.33 -30.25
CA GLN A 603 -6.16 -15.43 -31.16
C GLN A 603 -6.94 -16.76 -31.04
N LEU A 604 -6.87 -17.42 -29.91
CA LEU A 604 -7.63 -18.63 -29.64
C LEU A 604 -9.10 -18.29 -29.33
N ASN A 605 -9.98 -19.28 -29.54
CA ASN A 605 -11.41 -19.10 -29.32
C ASN A 605 -11.75 -19.37 -27.87
N VAL A 606 -12.21 -18.34 -27.16
CA VAL A 606 -12.70 -18.41 -25.77
C VAL A 606 -14.21 -18.24 -25.77
N LYS A 607 -14.91 -19.10 -25.02
CA LYS A 607 -16.38 -19.10 -24.94
C LYS A 607 -16.83 -19.15 -23.48
N TYR A 608 -17.99 -18.54 -23.20
CA TYR A 608 -18.73 -18.75 -21.97
C TYR A 608 -19.61 -20.01 -22.13
N ALA A 609 -19.56 -20.93 -21.17
CA ALA A 609 -20.26 -22.21 -21.18
C ALA A 609 -20.77 -22.58 -19.78
N GLU A 610 -22.03 -22.29 -19.49
CA GLU A 610 -22.69 -22.70 -18.21
C GLU A 610 -21.90 -22.32 -16.96
N ASN A 611 -21.65 -21.03 -16.77
CA ASN A 611 -20.86 -20.47 -15.66
C ASN A 611 -19.39 -20.94 -15.61
N LYS A 612 -18.84 -21.36 -16.74
CA LYS A 612 -17.43 -21.71 -16.96
C LYS A 612 -16.92 -21.11 -18.26
N TYR A 613 -15.61 -21.24 -18.49
CA TYR A 613 -14.96 -20.72 -19.66
C TYR A 613 -14.29 -21.85 -20.45
N LEU A 614 -14.52 -21.87 -21.77
CA LEU A 614 -14.05 -22.89 -22.67
C LEU A 614 -13.02 -22.29 -23.62
N ILE A 615 -11.83 -22.89 -23.70
CA ILE A 615 -10.80 -22.50 -24.66
C ILE A 615 -10.64 -23.60 -25.71
N SER A 616 -10.62 -23.20 -26.98
CA SER A 616 -10.46 -24.09 -28.14
C SER A 616 -9.27 -23.67 -29.01
N GLY A 617 -8.55 -24.65 -29.57
CA GLY A 617 -7.44 -24.41 -30.49
C GLY A 617 -6.05 -24.44 -29.84
N ALA A 618 -5.96 -24.47 -28.51
CA ALA A 618 -4.69 -24.61 -27.82
C ALA A 618 -4.10 -26.02 -27.98
N SER A 619 -2.77 -26.11 -28.17
CA SER A 619 -2.07 -27.39 -28.17
C SER A 619 -2.06 -28.05 -26.79
N LYS A 620 -1.93 -29.39 -26.73
CA LYS A 620 -1.83 -30.11 -25.47
C LYS A 620 -0.62 -29.66 -24.64
N THR A 621 0.48 -29.33 -25.26
CA THR A 621 1.69 -28.81 -24.60
C THR A 621 1.37 -27.49 -23.91
N GLN A 622 0.75 -26.57 -24.58
CA GLN A 622 0.35 -25.25 -24.04
C GLN A 622 -0.66 -25.38 -22.91
N ILE A 623 -1.67 -26.24 -23.04
CA ILE A 623 -2.63 -26.48 -21.97
C ILE A 623 -1.92 -27.01 -20.73
N ASN A 624 -1.02 -27.99 -20.87
CA ASN A 624 -0.26 -28.49 -19.74
C ASN A 624 0.65 -27.43 -19.11
N GLN A 625 1.24 -26.54 -19.93
CA GLN A 625 2.03 -25.42 -19.43
C GLN A 625 1.15 -24.49 -18.61
N TRP A 626 0.01 -24.03 -19.11
CA TRP A 626 -0.92 -23.18 -18.35
C TRP A 626 -1.37 -23.80 -17.01
N ILE A 627 -1.73 -25.10 -17.06
CA ILE A 627 -2.18 -25.83 -15.85
C ILE A 627 -1.08 -25.84 -14.79
N ASN A 628 0.17 -26.02 -15.19
CA ASN A 628 1.31 -26.07 -14.28
C ASN A 628 1.73 -24.67 -13.81
N ASP A 629 1.91 -23.72 -14.73
CA ASP A 629 2.45 -22.39 -14.41
C ASP A 629 1.50 -21.56 -13.58
N TYR A 630 0.18 -21.73 -13.81
CA TYR A 630 -0.85 -20.99 -13.06
C TYR A 630 -1.50 -21.79 -11.93
N ALA A 631 -1.09 -23.05 -11.75
CA ALA A 631 -1.63 -23.94 -10.71
C ALA A 631 -3.16 -24.04 -10.71
N VAL A 632 -3.77 -24.13 -11.89
CA VAL A 632 -5.23 -24.20 -12.07
C VAL A 632 -5.68 -25.62 -12.42
N ASN A 633 -6.95 -25.92 -12.12
CA ASN A 633 -7.57 -27.17 -12.50
C ASN A 633 -8.33 -27.01 -13.81
N GLY A 634 -8.10 -27.91 -14.77
CA GLY A 634 -8.75 -27.93 -16.06
C GLY A 634 -9.50 -29.23 -16.36
N LEU A 635 -10.55 -29.14 -17.17
CA LEU A 635 -11.27 -30.29 -17.69
C LEU A 635 -11.22 -30.29 -19.21
N MET A 636 -10.62 -31.34 -19.79
CA MET A 636 -10.72 -31.55 -21.24
C MET A 636 -12.10 -32.10 -21.58
N THR A 637 -12.76 -31.52 -22.60
CA THR A 637 -14.10 -31.90 -23.05
C THR A 637 -14.19 -31.99 -24.57
N THR A 638 -15.12 -32.81 -25.04
CA THR A 638 -15.49 -32.91 -26.45
C THR A 638 -16.53 -31.87 -26.86
N SER A 639 -17.30 -31.33 -25.91
CA SER A 639 -18.27 -30.27 -26.18
C SER A 639 -17.58 -28.95 -26.40
N GLY A 640 -17.75 -28.35 -27.57
CA GLY A 640 -17.33 -26.99 -27.92
C GLY A 640 -18.46 -25.95 -27.84
N ALA A 641 -19.59 -26.29 -27.21
CA ALA A 641 -20.75 -25.41 -27.09
C ALA A 641 -20.44 -24.22 -26.15
N GLY A 642 -21.06 -23.08 -26.44
CA GLY A 642 -20.92 -21.88 -25.63
C GLY A 642 -20.96 -20.60 -26.46
N VAL A 643 -21.12 -19.46 -25.77
CA VAL A 643 -21.16 -18.11 -26.35
C VAL A 643 -19.73 -17.60 -26.54
N SER A 644 -19.37 -17.20 -27.75
CA SER A 644 -18.03 -16.66 -28.02
C SER A 644 -17.82 -15.33 -27.27
N LEU A 645 -16.66 -15.20 -26.67
CA LEU A 645 -16.22 -14.02 -25.94
C LEU A 645 -15.05 -13.35 -26.66
N LYS A 646 -15.21 -12.06 -26.94
CA LYS A 646 -14.16 -11.15 -27.38
C LYS A 646 -14.47 -9.78 -26.81
N PRO A 647 -14.28 -9.57 -25.50
CA PRO A 647 -14.76 -8.36 -24.85
C PRO A 647 -13.99 -7.13 -25.29
N ARG A 648 -14.73 -6.03 -25.51
CA ARG A 648 -14.20 -4.69 -25.72
C ARG A 648 -14.50 -3.89 -24.46
N ILE A 649 -13.49 -3.69 -23.61
CA ILE A 649 -13.65 -3.16 -22.27
C ILE A 649 -13.22 -1.70 -22.23
N GLY A 650 -14.09 -0.81 -21.71
CA GLY A 650 -13.79 0.57 -21.36
C GLY A 650 -13.68 0.71 -19.85
N LEU A 651 -12.64 1.39 -19.35
CA LEU A 651 -12.49 1.77 -17.95
C LEU A 651 -12.56 3.28 -17.84
N TYR A 652 -13.58 3.79 -17.15
CA TYR A 652 -13.71 5.23 -16.89
C TYR A 652 -12.59 5.72 -15.97
N ARG A 653 -11.89 6.76 -16.40
CA ARG A 653 -10.77 7.39 -15.71
C ARG A 653 -11.00 8.91 -15.64
N PRO A 654 -11.65 9.39 -14.56
CA PRO A 654 -11.92 10.82 -14.39
C PRO A 654 -10.61 11.64 -14.34
N TRP A 655 -10.71 12.94 -14.62
CA TRP A 655 -9.59 13.86 -14.37
C TRP A 655 -9.35 14.13 -12.89
N ARG A 656 -10.34 13.95 -12.01
CA ARG A 656 -10.07 13.88 -10.56
C ARG A 656 -9.35 12.57 -10.26
N ALA A 657 -8.21 12.68 -9.56
CA ALA A 657 -7.41 11.51 -9.21
C ALA A 657 -8.23 10.51 -8.37
N SER A 658 -8.35 9.28 -8.85
CA SER A 658 -9.15 8.21 -8.24
C SER A 658 -8.26 7.01 -7.88
N MET A 659 -8.08 6.78 -6.58
CA MET A 659 -7.30 5.65 -6.08
C MET A 659 -8.00 4.31 -6.38
N ASP A 660 -9.31 4.24 -6.23
CA ASP A 660 -10.07 3.00 -6.50
C ASP A 660 -10.01 2.59 -7.98
N MET A 661 -10.08 3.58 -8.90
CA MET A 661 -9.83 3.34 -10.32
C MET A 661 -8.38 2.89 -10.56
N GLY A 662 -7.42 3.48 -9.86
CA GLY A 662 -6.03 3.11 -9.97
C GLY A 662 -5.75 1.67 -9.49
N TRP A 663 -6.31 1.24 -8.38
CA TRP A 663 -6.28 -0.15 -7.92
C TRP A 663 -6.94 -1.10 -8.91
N THR A 664 -8.05 -0.69 -9.52
CA THR A 664 -8.72 -1.45 -10.56
C THR A 664 -7.78 -1.66 -11.75
N ARG A 665 -7.11 -0.61 -12.23
CA ARG A 665 -6.08 -0.70 -13.28
C ARG A 665 -4.98 -1.68 -12.92
N TRP A 666 -4.45 -1.56 -11.70
CA TRP A 666 -3.39 -2.45 -11.24
C TRP A 666 -3.79 -3.93 -11.35
N ILE A 667 -5.00 -4.29 -10.88
CA ILE A 667 -5.50 -5.67 -10.98
C ILE A 667 -5.65 -6.09 -12.44
N LEU A 668 -6.25 -5.25 -13.31
CA LEU A 668 -6.41 -5.57 -14.72
C LEU A 668 -5.06 -5.79 -15.40
N ASP A 669 -4.07 -4.95 -15.13
CA ASP A 669 -2.72 -5.07 -15.66
C ASP A 669 -2.01 -6.33 -15.12
N GLN A 670 -2.18 -6.65 -13.83
CA GLN A 670 -1.62 -7.87 -13.22
C GLN A 670 -2.18 -9.15 -13.86
N PHE A 671 -3.40 -9.16 -14.34
CA PHE A 671 -4.03 -10.29 -15.00
C PHE A 671 -3.90 -10.26 -16.53
N GLY A 672 -3.22 -9.27 -17.09
CA GLY A 672 -3.06 -9.14 -18.54
C GLY A 672 -4.37 -8.80 -19.27
N THR A 673 -5.34 -8.19 -18.57
CA THR A 673 -6.63 -7.83 -19.15
C THR A 673 -6.49 -6.62 -20.09
N ASN A 674 -6.91 -6.79 -21.34
CA ASN A 674 -6.91 -5.69 -22.30
C ASN A 674 -8.13 -4.78 -22.10
N TYR A 675 -7.90 -3.49 -21.89
CA TYR A 675 -8.94 -2.47 -21.73
C TYR A 675 -8.50 -1.12 -22.31
N THR A 676 -9.45 -0.25 -22.57
CA THR A 676 -9.22 1.13 -22.97
C THR A 676 -9.59 2.08 -21.83
N SER A 677 -8.66 2.95 -21.43
CA SER A 677 -8.98 4.04 -20.49
C SER A 677 -9.83 5.11 -21.19
N LEU A 678 -10.99 5.44 -20.59
CA LEU A 678 -11.93 6.43 -21.10
C LEU A 678 -11.90 7.70 -20.25
N ARG A 679 -11.73 8.85 -20.88
CA ARG A 679 -11.85 10.16 -20.27
C ARG A 679 -13.25 10.75 -20.46
N ASN A 680 -13.52 11.88 -19.81
CA ASN A 680 -14.79 12.60 -19.97
C ASN A 680 -15.12 12.89 -21.44
N GLU A 681 -14.10 13.24 -22.23
CA GLU A 681 -14.21 13.58 -23.64
C GLU A 681 -14.69 12.39 -24.50
N ASP A 682 -14.31 11.17 -24.15
CA ASP A 682 -14.79 9.97 -24.85
C ASP A 682 -16.30 9.78 -24.69
N PHE A 683 -16.83 10.05 -23.50
CA PHE A 683 -18.26 9.98 -23.25
C PHE A 683 -19.03 11.12 -23.94
N ILE A 684 -18.48 12.33 -23.93
CA ILE A 684 -19.06 13.50 -24.58
C ILE A 684 -19.11 13.30 -26.10
N ALA A 685 -18.06 12.70 -26.69
CA ALA A 685 -17.99 12.39 -28.13
C ALA A 685 -19.02 11.33 -28.55
N GLY A 686 -19.43 10.42 -27.66
CA GLY A 686 -20.39 9.35 -27.93
C GLY A 686 -19.81 8.18 -28.73
N HIS A 687 -20.66 7.48 -29.50
CA HIS A 687 -20.28 6.28 -30.26
C HIS A 687 -19.66 5.17 -29.42
N LEU A 688 -20.09 5.05 -28.15
CA LEU A 688 -19.52 4.09 -27.19
C LEU A 688 -19.80 2.64 -27.62
N GLN A 689 -21.00 2.34 -28.14
CA GLN A 689 -21.40 1.00 -28.61
C GLN A 689 -20.56 0.49 -29.81
N ASP A 690 -19.96 1.38 -30.60
CA ASP A 690 -19.08 0.99 -31.70
C ASP A 690 -17.73 0.47 -31.18
N ARG A 691 -17.34 0.93 -29.99
CA ARG A 691 -16.02 0.70 -29.39
C ARG A 691 -16.03 -0.32 -28.26
N PHE A 692 -17.10 -0.39 -27.47
CA PHE A 692 -17.16 -1.14 -26.23
C PHE A 692 -18.40 -2.05 -26.15
N ASP A 693 -18.24 -3.17 -25.45
CA ASP A 693 -19.31 -4.06 -25.01
C ASP A 693 -19.62 -3.83 -23.53
N VAL A 694 -18.58 -3.51 -22.73
CA VAL A 694 -18.67 -3.29 -21.28
C VAL A 694 -17.90 -2.02 -20.92
N ILE A 695 -18.52 -1.16 -20.10
CA ILE A 695 -17.86 -0.01 -19.47
C ILE A 695 -17.86 -0.20 -17.95
N LEU A 696 -16.69 -0.07 -17.33
CA LEU A 696 -16.48 -0.19 -15.89
C LEU A 696 -16.27 1.20 -15.28
N MET A 697 -17.00 1.49 -14.22
CA MET A 697 -16.82 2.65 -13.34
C MET A 697 -16.43 2.18 -11.94
N ALA A 698 -15.20 2.45 -11.53
CA ALA A 698 -14.71 2.27 -10.17
C ALA A 698 -15.49 3.17 -9.18
N SER A 699 -15.29 3.00 -7.89
CA SER A 699 -16.00 3.79 -6.88
C SER A 699 -15.69 5.28 -6.99
N GLU A 700 -16.68 6.06 -7.41
CA GLU A 700 -16.64 7.52 -7.49
C GLU A 700 -17.97 8.13 -7.07
N ARG A 701 -17.91 9.29 -6.43
CA ARG A 701 -19.14 10.03 -6.05
C ARG A 701 -19.88 10.55 -7.29
N PRO A 702 -21.22 10.57 -7.30
CA PRO A 702 -22.01 11.04 -8.44
C PRO A 702 -21.57 12.39 -8.98
N HIS A 703 -21.36 13.40 -8.11
CA HIS A 703 -20.92 14.73 -8.53
C HIS A 703 -19.50 14.74 -9.13
N THR A 704 -18.63 13.83 -8.73
CA THR A 704 -17.29 13.71 -9.35
C THR A 704 -17.40 13.22 -10.80
N ILE A 705 -18.30 12.27 -11.05
CA ILE A 705 -18.55 11.75 -12.40
C ILE A 705 -19.25 12.81 -13.28
N GLU A 706 -20.29 13.44 -12.76
CA GLU A 706 -21.11 14.40 -13.51
C GLU A 706 -20.42 15.73 -13.74
N ASP A 707 -19.90 16.34 -12.65
CA ASP A 707 -19.42 17.73 -12.66
C ASP A 707 -17.89 17.84 -12.80
N GLY A 708 -17.15 16.83 -12.29
CA GLY A 708 -15.68 16.83 -12.31
C GLY A 708 -15.08 18.02 -11.55
N TYR A 709 -14.06 18.66 -12.11
CA TYR A 709 -13.50 19.90 -11.59
C TYR A 709 -14.31 21.12 -12.01
N PRO A 710 -14.66 22.01 -11.07
CA PRO A 710 -15.29 23.27 -11.39
C PRO A 710 -14.41 24.13 -12.31
N LYS A 711 -15.08 24.96 -13.13
CA LYS A 711 -14.41 25.90 -14.00
C LYS A 711 -13.48 26.86 -13.23
N GLY A 712 -12.24 27.01 -13.70
CA GLY A 712 -11.22 27.86 -13.08
C GLY A 712 -10.46 27.24 -11.92
N GLN A 713 -10.82 26.00 -11.50
CA GLN A 713 -10.08 25.31 -10.43
C GLN A 713 -8.80 24.62 -10.94
N VAL A 714 -8.82 24.18 -12.17
CA VAL A 714 -7.72 23.51 -12.89
C VAL A 714 -7.60 24.08 -14.30
N PRO A 715 -6.51 23.85 -15.03
CA PRO A 715 -6.44 24.25 -16.44
C PRO A 715 -7.62 23.72 -17.25
N PRO A 716 -8.13 24.46 -18.25
CA PRO A 716 -9.41 24.19 -18.91
C PRO A 716 -9.58 22.78 -19.48
N ARG A 717 -8.48 22.15 -19.93
CA ARG A 717 -8.52 20.78 -20.47
C ARG A 717 -8.91 19.71 -19.42
N TYR A 718 -8.86 20.00 -18.14
CA TYR A 718 -9.17 19.09 -17.04
C TYR A 718 -10.48 19.43 -16.33
N GLU A 719 -11.16 20.53 -16.75
CA GLU A 719 -12.42 20.95 -16.17
C GLU A 719 -13.58 20.06 -16.59
N GLY A 720 -14.60 20.00 -15.73
CA GLY A 720 -15.84 19.31 -16.00
C GLY A 720 -15.77 17.79 -15.78
N GLY A 721 -16.92 17.19 -15.80
CA GLY A 721 -17.16 15.73 -15.75
C GLY A 721 -17.80 15.24 -17.06
N LEU A 722 -18.66 14.20 -16.96
CA LEU A 722 -19.42 13.72 -18.11
C LEU A 722 -20.43 14.73 -18.60
N GLY A 723 -20.99 15.55 -17.70
CA GLY A 723 -22.05 16.48 -18.00
C GLY A 723 -23.28 15.81 -18.61
N ALA A 724 -24.29 16.60 -18.95
CA ALA A 724 -25.52 16.07 -19.50
C ALA A 724 -25.34 15.32 -20.84
N GLN A 725 -24.33 15.72 -21.68
CA GLN A 725 -24.10 15.06 -22.96
C GLN A 725 -23.46 13.68 -22.78
N GLY A 726 -22.40 13.58 -21.95
CA GLY A 726 -21.76 12.29 -21.68
C GLY A 726 -22.70 11.30 -21.00
N ILE A 727 -23.59 11.80 -20.10
CA ILE A 727 -24.61 10.96 -19.45
C ILE A 727 -25.61 10.44 -20.47
N ARG A 728 -26.12 11.29 -21.40
CA ARG A 728 -27.03 10.81 -22.47
C ARG A 728 -26.35 9.76 -23.35
N ASN A 729 -25.09 9.95 -23.71
CA ASN A 729 -24.36 8.99 -24.54
C ASN A 729 -24.12 7.67 -23.80
N LEU A 730 -23.89 7.71 -22.48
CA LEU A 730 -23.79 6.51 -21.64
C LEU A 730 -25.13 5.80 -21.51
N ASP A 731 -26.23 6.53 -21.31
CA ASP A 731 -27.60 5.99 -21.30
C ASP A 731 -27.93 5.29 -22.63
N GLN A 732 -27.60 5.95 -23.75
CA GLN A 732 -27.74 5.37 -25.08
C GLN A 732 -26.90 4.09 -25.27
N PHE A 733 -25.66 4.07 -24.78
CA PHE A 733 -24.81 2.89 -24.82
C PHE A 733 -25.45 1.71 -24.13
N VAL A 734 -25.98 1.90 -22.91
CA VAL A 734 -26.63 0.82 -22.16
C VAL A 734 -27.92 0.42 -22.82
N SER A 735 -28.81 1.39 -23.14
CA SER A 735 -30.14 1.10 -23.72
C SER A 735 -30.06 0.38 -25.06
N GLN A 736 -28.95 0.48 -25.80
CA GLN A 736 -28.70 -0.23 -27.06
C GLN A 736 -28.00 -1.60 -26.88
N GLY A 737 -27.78 -2.08 -25.65
CA GLY A 737 -27.27 -3.41 -25.38
C GLY A 737 -25.87 -3.47 -24.76
N GLY A 738 -25.28 -2.32 -24.39
CA GLY A 738 -24.05 -2.28 -23.63
C GLY A 738 -24.24 -2.68 -22.17
N THR A 739 -23.18 -3.11 -21.52
CA THR A 739 -23.16 -3.38 -20.08
C THR A 739 -22.38 -2.28 -19.36
N LEU A 740 -23.01 -1.66 -18.36
CA LEU A 740 -22.35 -0.73 -17.44
C LEU A 740 -22.14 -1.42 -16.09
N VAL A 741 -20.91 -1.49 -15.64
CA VAL A 741 -20.55 -2.03 -14.31
C VAL A 741 -20.19 -0.88 -13.39
N CYS A 742 -20.95 -0.71 -12.31
CA CYS A 742 -20.75 0.34 -11.31
C CYS A 742 -20.37 -0.28 -9.96
N MET A 743 -19.23 0.13 -9.42
CA MET A 743 -18.76 -0.33 -8.11
C MET A 743 -19.01 0.73 -7.03
N ASN A 744 -19.56 0.30 -5.90
CA ASN A 744 -19.77 1.09 -4.71
C ASN A 744 -20.49 2.42 -5.01
N GLN A 745 -19.86 3.58 -4.79
CA GLN A 745 -20.49 4.90 -4.94
C GLN A 745 -20.92 5.22 -6.39
N SER A 746 -20.26 4.66 -7.40
CA SER A 746 -20.68 4.83 -8.80
C SER A 746 -22.05 4.20 -9.10
N SER A 747 -22.51 3.24 -8.27
CA SER A 747 -23.87 2.72 -8.35
C SER A 747 -24.91 3.80 -8.09
N ASN A 748 -24.65 4.74 -7.16
CA ASN A 748 -25.58 5.86 -6.91
C ASN A 748 -25.69 6.79 -8.12
N PHE A 749 -24.58 7.00 -8.84
CA PHE A 749 -24.58 7.77 -10.09
C PHE A 749 -25.47 7.11 -11.14
N ALA A 750 -25.33 5.79 -11.37
CA ALA A 750 -26.13 5.07 -12.34
C ALA A 750 -27.63 5.08 -11.96
N ILE A 751 -27.96 4.84 -10.69
CA ILE A 751 -29.34 4.91 -10.19
C ILE A 751 -29.98 6.27 -10.47
N GLU A 752 -29.28 7.36 -10.13
CA GLU A 752 -29.77 8.73 -10.25
C GLU A 752 -29.84 9.20 -11.71
N LYS A 753 -28.78 8.99 -12.50
CA LYS A 753 -28.64 9.59 -13.82
C LYS A 753 -29.23 8.78 -14.96
N LEU A 754 -29.37 7.47 -14.79
CA LEU A 754 -30.05 6.59 -15.74
C LEU A 754 -31.49 6.27 -15.29
N PHE A 755 -31.97 6.93 -14.23
CA PHE A 755 -33.34 6.75 -13.70
C PHE A 755 -33.72 5.29 -13.47
N LEU A 756 -32.80 4.51 -12.89
CA LEU A 756 -33.04 3.10 -12.64
C LEU A 756 -34.12 2.92 -11.55
N PRO A 757 -35.00 1.89 -11.69
CA PRO A 757 -36.03 1.59 -10.68
C PRO A 757 -35.43 0.91 -9.43
N VAL A 758 -34.46 1.56 -8.81
CA VAL A 758 -33.71 1.12 -7.65
C VAL A 758 -33.51 2.31 -6.70
N GLU A 759 -33.55 2.06 -5.41
CA GLU A 759 -33.19 3.05 -4.39
C GLU A 759 -32.05 2.57 -3.52
N ASN A 760 -31.22 3.50 -3.05
CA ASN A 760 -30.26 3.24 -1.99
C ASN A 760 -30.92 3.53 -0.63
N LYS A 761 -31.23 2.48 0.14
CA LYS A 761 -31.97 2.54 1.42
C LYS A 761 -31.25 3.34 2.51
N VAL A 762 -29.94 3.46 2.43
CA VAL A 762 -29.14 4.12 3.47
C VAL A 762 -28.70 5.55 3.08
N ALA A 763 -29.01 5.99 1.87
CA ALA A 763 -28.53 7.29 1.34
C ALA A 763 -28.93 8.51 2.19
N GLN A 764 -30.13 8.48 2.83
CA GLN A 764 -30.67 9.59 3.60
C GLN A 764 -30.48 9.42 5.12
N LEU A 765 -29.86 8.31 5.56
CA LEU A 765 -29.65 8.07 6.97
C LEU A 765 -28.51 8.95 7.51
N LYS A 766 -28.70 9.44 8.72
CA LYS A 766 -27.65 10.20 9.41
C LYS A 766 -26.60 9.24 9.97
N ARG A 767 -25.36 9.69 10.07
CA ARG A 767 -24.24 8.88 10.59
C ARG A 767 -24.50 8.30 12.00
N LYS A 768 -25.34 8.94 12.80
CA LYS A 768 -25.75 8.43 14.12
C LYS A 768 -26.71 7.24 14.05
N ASP A 769 -27.40 7.05 12.91
CA ASP A 769 -28.40 6.02 12.70
C ASP A 769 -27.83 4.85 11.89
N PHE A 770 -26.99 5.14 10.88
CA PHE A 770 -26.31 4.16 10.06
C PHE A 770 -24.89 4.58 9.71
N PHE A 771 -23.92 3.69 9.93
CA PHE A 771 -22.54 3.93 9.58
C PHE A 771 -21.74 2.62 9.38
N THR A 772 -20.91 2.57 8.32
CA THR A 772 -19.94 1.50 8.06
C THR A 772 -18.55 2.12 7.90
N GLY A 773 -17.60 1.69 8.72
CA GLY A 773 -16.24 2.23 8.76
C GLY A 773 -15.22 1.41 7.96
N GLY A 774 -15.48 1.04 6.69
CA GLY A 774 -14.57 0.14 5.94
C GLY A 774 -14.49 -1.25 6.60
N SER A 775 -15.40 -2.15 6.25
CA SER A 775 -15.64 -3.39 6.99
C SER A 775 -15.98 -4.55 6.06
N LEU A 776 -15.85 -5.77 6.57
CA LEU A 776 -16.26 -6.98 5.86
C LEU A 776 -17.65 -7.39 6.29
N MET A 777 -18.53 -7.67 5.31
CA MET A 777 -19.90 -8.10 5.54
C MET A 777 -20.16 -9.48 4.95
N HIS A 778 -20.99 -10.27 5.63
CA HIS A 778 -21.56 -11.49 5.10
C HIS A 778 -22.64 -11.19 4.08
N VAL A 779 -22.61 -11.88 2.95
CA VAL A 779 -23.65 -11.81 1.92
C VAL A 779 -23.97 -13.21 1.41
N SER A 780 -25.24 -13.41 1.03
CA SER A 780 -25.67 -14.58 0.23
C SER A 780 -25.56 -14.22 -1.25
N ILE A 781 -25.05 -15.14 -2.06
CA ILE A 781 -24.72 -14.95 -3.48
C ILE A 781 -25.62 -15.79 -4.37
N ASN A 782 -26.17 -15.17 -5.43
CA ASN A 782 -26.79 -15.86 -6.54
C ASN A 782 -25.70 -16.37 -7.51
N ASN A 783 -25.06 -17.48 -7.15
CA ASN A 783 -23.95 -18.02 -7.93
C ASN A 783 -24.37 -18.73 -9.23
N THR A 784 -25.66 -18.68 -9.57
CA THR A 784 -26.19 -19.13 -10.89
C THR A 784 -26.04 -18.03 -11.93
N HIS A 785 -25.99 -16.76 -11.51
CA HIS A 785 -25.79 -15.62 -12.42
C HIS A 785 -24.36 -15.56 -12.94
N PRO A 786 -24.11 -15.27 -14.24
CA PRO A 786 -22.79 -15.25 -14.84
C PRO A 786 -21.78 -14.34 -14.13
N VAL A 787 -22.20 -13.17 -13.66
CA VAL A 787 -21.34 -12.22 -12.91
C VAL A 787 -20.84 -12.83 -11.59
N MET A 788 -21.63 -13.72 -10.99
CA MET A 788 -21.30 -14.39 -9.73
C MET A 788 -20.77 -15.82 -9.92
N ALA A 789 -20.45 -16.21 -11.16
CA ALA A 789 -19.92 -17.53 -11.45
C ALA A 789 -18.66 -17.83 -10.63
N GLY A 790 -18.56 -19.04 -10.11
CA GLY A 790 -17.45 -19.48 -9.26
C GLY A 790 -17.50 -18.99 -7.82
N MET A 791 -18.40 -18.07 -7.45
CA MET A 791 -18.57 -17.64 -6.05
C MET A 791 -19.24 -18.72 -5.20
N PRO A 792 -18.88 -18.84 -3.91
CA PRO A 792 -19.65 -19.67 -2.98
C PRO A 792 -21.03 -19.03 -2.70
N LYS A 793 -21.97 -19.82 -2.21
CA LYS A 793 -23.31 -19.31 -1.84
C LYS A 793 -23.29 -18.24 -0.74
N ASN A 794 -22.30 -18.28 0.14
CA ASN A 794 -22.07 -17.29 1.18
C ASN A 794 -20.64 -16.78 1.04
N ALA A 795 -20.47 -15.47 1.06
CA ALA A 795 -19.20 -14.81 0.86
C ALA A 795 -19.03 -13.61 1.81
N HIS A 796 -17.81 -13.08 1.85
CA HIS A 796 -17.51 -11.82 2.50
C HIS A 796 -17.21 -10.78 1.44
N VAL A 797 -17.77 -9.57 1.61
CA VAL A 797 -17.52 -8.44 0.72
C VAL A 797 -17.04 -7.24 1.53
N PHE A 798 -16.18 -6.43 0.93
CA PHE A 798 -15.70 -5.20 1.56
C PHE A 798 -16.63 -4.02 1.26
N VAL A 799 -17.11 -3.38 2.30
CA VAL A 799 -18.00 -2.21 2.22
C VAL A 799 -17.38 -1.00 2.92
N SER A 800 -17.54 0.17 2.32
CA SER A 800 -17.15 1.46 2.91
C SER A 800 -18.08 2.54 2.37
N ASN A 801 -18.94 3.08 3.21
CA ASN A 801 -20.00 4.01 2.79
C ASN A 801 -20.82 3.46 1.61
N SER A 802 -21.06 2.17 1.61
CA SER A 802 -21.62 1.43 0.46
C SER A 802 -23.13 1.55 0.38
N PRO A 803 -23.72 1.61 -0.83
CA PRO A 803 -25.16 1.57 -1.01
C PRO A 803 -25.74 0.20 -0.65
N VAL A 804 -26.98 0.22 -0.18
CA VAL A 804 -27.82 -0.94 0.10
C VAL A 804 -29.07 -0.82 -0.78
N PHE A 805 -29.31 -1.79 -1.65
CA PHE A 805 -30.30 -1.65 -2.71
C PHE A 805 -31.68 -2.21 -2.36
N ASN A 806 -32.70 -1.45 -2.71
CA ASN A 806 -34.06 -1.91 -2.79
C ASN A 806 -34.58 -1.68 -4.22
N THR A 807 -35.43 -2.57 -4.74
CA THR A 807 -36.02 -2.40 -6.06
C THR A 807 -37.38 -1.73 -5.96
N LEU A 808 -37.67 -0.86 -6.93
CA LEU A 808 -38.91 -0.12 -7.05
C LEU A 808 -39.82 -0.72 -8.11
N LYS A 809 -41.06 -0.21 -8.18
CA LYS A 809 -42.00 -0.62 -9.24
C LYS A 809 -41.39 -0.38 -10.61
N GLY A 810 -41.45 -1.39 -11.46
CA GLY A 810 -40.86 -1.34 -12.80
C GLY A 810 -39.44 -1.93 -12.87
N PHE A 811 -38.92 -2.47 -11.79
CA PHE A 811 -37.66 -3.19 -11.82
C PHE A 811 -37.75 -4.46 -12.68
N GLU A 812 -36.83 -4.57 -13.61
CA GLU A 812 -36.55 -5.76 -14.39
C GLU A 812 -35.10 -6.15 -14.19
N GLY A 813 -34.81 -7.42 -13.90
CA GLY A 813 -33.43 -7.89 -13.61
C GLY A 813 -33.38 -8.92 -12.49
N GLU A 814 -32.20 -9.05 -11.89
CA GLU A 814 -31.90 -10.04 -10.85
C GLU A 814 -31.08 -9.45 -9.69
N ALA A 815 -31.34 -9.97 -8.48
CA ALA A 815 -30.40 -9.74 -7.39
C ALA A 815 -29.23 -10.73 -7.47
N LEU A 816 -28.02 -10.19 -7.38
CA LEU A 816 -26.76 -10.93 -7.47
C LEU A 816 -26.22 -11.32 -6.09
N ALA A 817 -26.43 -10.44 -5.11
CA ALA A 817 -26.08 -10.65 -3.71
C ALA A 817 -27.08 -9.96 -2.79
N LYS A 818 -27.29 -10.53 -1.60
CA LYS A 818 -28.16 -9.95 -0.58
C LYS A 818 -27.58 -10.12 0.82
N TYR A 819 -27.95 -9.21 1.70
CA TYR A 819 -27.67 -9.33 3.12
C TYR A 819 -28.61 -10.33 3.79
N GLN A 820 -28.21 -10.83 4.96
CA GLN A 820 -29.03 -11.77 5.71
C GLN A 820 -30.36 -11.15 6.20
N PRO A 821 -31.43 -11.94 6.38
CA PRO A 821 -32.74 -11.39 6.72
C PRO A 821 -32.86 -10.90 8.17
N LYS A 822 -31.97 -11.30 9.08
CA LYS A 822 -31.99 -10.92 10.51
C LYS A 822 -30.59 -10.88 11.09
N GLY A 823 -30.38 -9.98 12.05
CA GLY A 823 -29.13 -9.81 12.76
C GLY A 823 -28.11 -8.98 12.01
N SER A 824 -26.91 -8.91 12.54
CA SER A 824 -25.82 -8.12 11.91
C SER A 824 -25.09 -8.90 10.83
N PRO A 825 -24.93 -8.38 9.62
CA PRO A 825 -24.08 -8.97 8.59
C PRO A 825 -22.58 -8.73 8.83
N LEU A 826 -22.20 -8.02 9.88
CA LEU A 826 -20.81 -7.71 10.15
C LEU A 826 -19.98 -8.97 10.38
N ALA A 827 -18.94 -9.13 9.57
CA ALA A 827 -17.94 -10.20 9.71
C ALA A 827 -16.65 -9.69 10.39
N SER A 828 -16.23 -8.46 10.08
CA SER A 828 -15.06 -7.82 10.68
C SER A 828 -15.12 -6.31 10.50
N GLY A 829 -14.78 -5.55 11.53
CA GLY A 829 -14.74 -4.10 11.52
C GLY A 829 -15.82 -3.44 12.38
N TYR A 830 -16.60 -2.52 11.81
CA TYR A 830 -17.64 -1.76 12.51
C TYR A 830 -18.88 -1.56 11.64
N LEU A 831 -20.03 -1.77 12.24
CA LEU A 831 -21.35 -1.49 11.65
C LEU A 831 -22.32 -0.97 12.71
N LEU A 832 -22.90 0.20 12.47
CA LEU A 832 -24.02 0.76 13.20
C LEU A 832 -25.27 0.70 12.30
N GLY A 833 -26.43 0.30 12.87
CA GLY A 833 -27.72 0.26 12.13
C GLY A 833 -27.83 -0.93 11.19
N SER A 834 -27.41 -2.12 11.63
CA SER A 834 -27.47 -3.35 10.84
C SER A 834 -28.86 -3.68 10.31
N GLU A 835 -29.92 -3.26 10.99
CA GLU A 835 -31.33 -3.44 10.61
C GLU A 835 -31.69 -2.78 9.27
N TYR A 836 -30.97 -1.72 8.88
CA TYR A 836 -31.16 -1.05 7.59
C TYR A 836 -30.60 -1.83 6.40
N MET A 837 -29.85 -2.90 6.66
CA MET A 837 -29.29 -3.79 5.63
C MET A 837 -30.08 -5.09 5.47
N ASN A 838 -30.83 -5.49 6.50
CA ASN A 838 -31.45 -6.81 6.55
C ASN A 838 -32.38 -7.07 5.36
N ASP A 839 -32.15 -8.20 4.67
CA ASP A 839 -32.86 -8.71 3.51
C ASP A 839 -32.80 -7.83 2.24
N TYR A 840 -32.09 -6.71 2.28
CA TYR A 840 -31.87 -5.88 1.10
C TYR A 840 -30.71 -6.40 0.23
N ALA A 841 -30.73 -5.98 -1.03
CA ALA A 841 -29.72 -6.42 -1.99
C ALA A 841 -28.39 -5.68 -1.78
N ALA A 842 -27.28 -6.43 -1.89
CA ALA A 842 -25.91 -5.91 -1.92
C ALA A 842 -25.40 -5.74 -3.36
N ALA A 843 -26.00 -6.43 -4.33
CA ALA A 843 -25.69 -6.27 -5.76
C ALA A 843 -26.88 -6.65 -6.63
N LEU A 844 -27.03 -5.94 -7.73
CA LEU A 844 -28.13 -6.11 -8.70
C LEU A 844 -27.59 -6.16 -10.14
N ASP A 845 -28.24 -6.93 -11.00
CA ASP A 845 -28.27 -6.74 -12.45
C ASP A 845 -29.60 -6.06 -12.81
N VAL A 846 -29.55 -4.86 -13.34
CA VAL A 846 -30.73 -4.08 -13.74
C VAL A 846 -30.81 -4.05 -15.25
N HIS A 847 -31.92 -4.50 -15.82
CA HIS A 847 -32.17 -4.36 -17.26
C HIS A 847 -32.52 -2.90 -17.58
N HIS A 848 -31.81 -2.31 -18.54
CA HIS A 848 -32.04 -0.94 -18.99
C HIS A 848 -32.05 -0.89 -20.52
N GLY A 849 -33.25 -0.82 -21.10
CA GLY A 849 -33.42 -1.00 -22.52
C GLY A 849 -33.03 -2.41 -22.98
N ALA A 850 -32.11 -2.52 -23.93
CA ALA A 850 -31.59 -3.81 -24.38
C ALA A 850 -30.32 -4.24 -23.62
N GLY A 851 -29.79 -3.45 -22.70
CA GLY A 851 -28.54 -3.66 -21.98
C GLY A 851 -28.74 -3.88 -20.49
N HIS A 852 -27.61 -3.83 -19.76
CA HIS A 852 -27.52 -4.18 -18.35
C HIS A 852 -26.74 -3.14 -17.55
N VAL A 853 -27.18 -2.85 -16.34
CA VAL A 853 -26.41 -2.11 -15.35
C VAL A 853 -26.15 -3.01 -14.15
N ILE A 854 -24.89 -3.38 -13.96
CA ILE A 854 -24.44 -4.17 -12.83
C ILE A 854 -24.09 -3.21 -11.69
N LEU A 855 -24.89 -3.22 -10.63
CA LEU A 855 -24.70 -2.42 -9.44
C LEU A 855 -24.07 -3.29 -8.35
N LEU A 856 -22.82 -2.99 -7.99
CA LEU A 856 -22.11 -3.64 -6.88
C LEU A 856 -22.06 -2.69 -5.69
N GLY A 857 -22.87 -2.92 -4.65
CA GLY A 857 -22.88 -2.15 -3.41
C GLY A 857 -21.67 -2.45 -2.50
N PHE A 858 -20.54 -2.83 -3.09
CA PHE A 858 -19.29 -3.14 -2.41
C PHE A 858 -18.12 -2.99 -3.40
N GLN A 859 -16.88 -3.09 -2.88
CA GLN A 859 -15.66 -3.00 -3.69
C GLN A 859 -15.02 -4.40 -3.83
N PRO A 860 -15.28 -5.15 -4.93
CA PRO A 860 -14.76 -6.50 -5.10
C PRO A 860 -13.24 -6.56 -5.27
N GLN A 861 -12.59 -5.42 -5.49
CA GLN A 861 -11.16 -5.29 -5.77
C GLN A 861 -10.41 -4.40 -4.76
N TRP A 862 -11.06 -3.97 -3.69
CA TRP A 862 -10.56 -2.96 -2.75
C TRP A 862 -9.08 -3.12 -2.44
N ARG A 863 -8.28 -2.13 -2.82
CA ARG A 863 -6.81 -2.08 -2.60
C ARG A 863 -6.06 -3.35 -2.99
N GLY A 864 -6.56 -4.12 -3.96
CA GLY A 864 -5.92 -5.37 -4.37
C GLY A 864 -5.91 -6.47 -3.30
N GLN A 865 -6.78 -6.39 -2.28
CA GLN A 865 -6.80 -7.30 -1.13
C GLN A 865 -7.81 -8.45 -1.28
N PRO A 866 -9.10 -8.24 -1.63
CA PRO A 866 -10.11 -9.28 -1.56
C PRO A 866 -10.04 -10.24 -2.75
N MET A 867 -8.98 -11.04 -2.82
CA MET A 867 -8.75 -12.00 -3.91
C MET A 867 -9.89 -13.01 -4.06
N GLY A 868 -10.66 -13.26 -3.00
CA GLY A 868 -11.86 -14.08 -3.05
C GLY A 868 -13.00 -13.53 -3.90
N THR A 869 -13.01 -12.21 -4.15
CA THR A 869 -14.06 -11.53 -4.93
C THR A 869 -13.57 -10.97 -6.26
N PHE A 870 -12.28 -11.08 -6.62
CA PHE A 870 -11.76 -10.61 -7.92
C PHE A 870 -12.52 -11.20 -9.11
N ARG A 871 -12.95 -12.46 -9.02
CA ARG A 871 -13.73 -13.11 -10.08
C ARG A 871 -15.06 -12.39 -10.37
N ILE A 872 -15.66 -11.69 -9.40
CA ILE A 872 -16.85 -10.86 -9.64
C ILE A 872 -16.53 -9.74 -10.63
N LEU A 873 -15.40 -9.06 -10.43
CA LEU A 873 -14.93 -8.02 -11.34
C LEU A 873 -14.70 -8.59 -12.74
N PHE A 874 -13.91 -9.66 -12.88
CA PHE A 874 -13.61 -10.25 -14.19
C PHE A 874 -14.85 -10.79 -14.90
N ASN A 875 -15.71 -11.50 -14.18
CA ASN A 875 -16.96 -12.00 -14.75
C ASN A 875 -17.86 -10.84 -15.22
N ALA A 876 -17.96 -9.75 -14.46
CA ALA A 876 -18.73 -8.57 -14.85
C ALA A 876 -18.19 -7.94 -16.14
N LEU A 877 -16.87 -7.90 -16.34
CA LEU A 877 -16.23 -7.41 -17.56
C LEU A 877 -16.48 -8.33 -18.80
N LEU A 878 -16.86 -9.58 -18.55
CA LEU A 878 -17.20 -10.56 -19.60
C LEU A 878 -18.71 -10.70 -19.81
N PHE A 879 -19.52 -10.05 -18.98
CA PHE A 879 -20.97 -10.11 -19.04
C PHE A 879 -21.50 -9.13 -20.08
N ASN A 880 -21.63 -9.58 -21.31
CA ASN A 880 -22.18 -8.84 -22.43
C ASN A 880 -23.57 -9.36 -22.81
N GLN A 881 -24.26 -8.69 -23.73
CA GLN A 881 -25.60 -9.04 -24.20
C GLN A 881 -25.72 -10.50 -24.66
N ASN A 882 -24.69 -11.10 -25.23
CA ASN A 882 -24.75 -12.49 -25.70
C ASN A 882 -24.68 -13.47 -24.54
N VAL A 883 -23.91 -13.20 -23.52
CA VAL A 883 -23.88 -14.00 -22.28
C VAL A 883 -25.18 -13.83 -21.52
N ALA A 884 -25.71 -12.63 -21.44
CA ALA A 884 -27.01 -12.34 -20.80
C ALA A 884 -28.15 -13.09 -21.46
N LYS A 885 -28.25 -13.12 -22.80
CA LYS A 885 -29.25 -13.89 -23.54
C LYS A 885 -29.17 -15.41 -23.33
N ALA A 886 -27.97 -15.91 -23.01
CA ALA A 886 -27.78 -17.34 -22.73
C ALA A 886 -28.06 -17.72 -21.28
N HIS A 887 -28.27 -16.75 -20.40
CA HIS A 887 -28.55 -16.95 -18.98
C HIS A 887 -30.07 -16.96 -18.71
N PRO A 888 -30.64 -18.03 -18.10
CA PRO A 888 -32.01 -18.01 -17.65
C PRO A 888 -32.17 -17.17 -16.40
N ILE A 889 -33.06 -16.18 -16.42
CA ILE A 889 -33.34 -15.29 -15.29
C ILE A 889 -33.84 -16.08 -14.08
N ASN A 890 -33.22 -15.86 -12.92
CA ASN A 890 -33.59 -16.47 -11.64
C ASN A 890 -34.17 -15.42 -10.66
N THR A 891 -35.46 -15.20 -10.69
CA THR A 891 -36.16 -14.30 -9.77
C THR A 891 -36.43 -14.89 -8.39
N SER A 892 -36.14 -16.19 -8.17
CA SER A 892 -36.46 -16.88 -6.90
C SER A 892 -35.41 -16.60 -5.80
N PHE A 893 -34.23 -16.07 -6.15
CA PHE A 893 -33.17 -15.83 -5.20
C PHE A 893 -33.51 -14.70 -4.20
N TRP A 894 -34.24 -13.68 -4.67
CA TRP A 894 -34.57 -12.53 -3.85
C TRP A 894 -35.84 -11.83 -4.32
N SER A 895 -36.57 -11.24 -3.38
CA SER A 895 -37.66 -10.30 -3.64
C SER A 895 -37.47 -9.07 -2.74
N SER A 896 -37.87 -7.91 -3.25
CA SER A 896 -37.78 -6.65 -2.48
C SER A 896 -38.58 -6.76 -1.19
N PRO A 897 -38.01 -6.46 -0.02
CA PRO A 897 -38.74 -6.41 1.22
C PRO A 897 -39.90 -5.43 1.12
N GLN A 898 -41.12 -5.86 1.54
CA GLN A 898 -42.23 -4.93 1.64
C GLN A 898 -41.89 -3.88 2.73
N SER A 899 -41.95 -2.60 2.40
CA SER A 899 -41.82 -1.55 3.38
C SER A 899 -42.83 -1.79 4.49
N ILE A 900 -42.38 -2.01 5.71
CA ILE A 900 -43.24 -1.90 6.87
C ILE A 900 -43.71 -0.43 6.83
N ALA A 901 -44.97 -0.24 6.43
CA ALA A 901 -45.59 1.08 6.52
C ALA A 901 -45.40 1.53 7.95
N SER A 902 -44.78 2.71 8.15
CA SER A 902 -44.67 3.28 9.46
C SER A 902 -46.05 3.55 10.02
N GLU A 903 -46.56 2.61 10.81
CA GLU A 903 -47.56 2.92 11.80
C GLU A 903 -46.94 3.83 12.85
N LYS A 904 -46.89 5.10 12.54
CA LYS A 904 -46.78 6.17 13.50
C LYS A 904 -47.58 7.34 12.97
N GLU A 905 -48.88 7.33 13.36
CA GLU A 905 -49.56 8.58 13.58
C GLU A 905 -48.92 9.39 14.73
#